data_1d6057b3e8203472c1e0cb86e6bd142f
#
_entry.id   1d6057b3e8203472c1e0cb86e6bd142f
#
_cell.length_a   1.000
_cell.length_b   1.000
_cell.length_c   1.000
_cell.angle_alpha   90.00
_cell.angle_beta   90.00
_cell.angle_gamma   90.00
#
_symmetry.space_group_name_H-M   'P 1'
#
loop_
_entity.id
_entity.type
_entity.pdbx_description
1 polymer ?
#
loop_
_entity_poly.entity_id
_entity_poly.type
_entity_poly.pdbx_seq_one_letter_code
_entity_poly.pdbx_strand_id
1 'polypeptide(L)'
;MGRKIRSRNIAFRLTVVFVCFAAFQSSLLAGIMVGSGVLKRAEQNEYRIFSEKVNGRKNNLENEMNNIWTNFDYDEERISRYFEETDTGNLAGKEDEVLEELAPIILDSLYHTKTTGAFLILPGQDGTENSLASLYFRNNNPDKAGQDNENLYMLAGPWNVADKLKIATTANWSYRLELSSSNRDFYTKPYEAANEYGRSAWLGYWSTPFKVNPQDEDVITYSVPVFDGKGNVAAIFGVEISVNYLYRFLPARDLQNTDSYGYVIATGSMEKGLKLSITYGAVQRRMLEAGEMMELESVDEEEGIYRLLNHNSSHDIYVSASRMGMYYHNTPFEGEEWYLMGLMEKPVLLHFPQKIERLLVFALLATTGIGLIIALFVSVWFTRHAKLMELSGLPLGVFELRPHSGKVFMTSRIPSLLNLTWEQERIFTRDKIKFTEFLKEFENLRDGGDDTFRLESEDGSKWIKITKKIMDGTVRCVVEDVTDEVLQTKALQVERDRDGLTGVGNRLAFEKKMECLRDNFGSGNRPGFVMCDLNNLKCVNDEFGHDKGDEYIRAAADAIRTAFPGEAVYRIGGDEFAVYLENKDAETAVEGIARIKTAMEEYSRTQEFHAAIASGYAFYTPGRDLEVKDIMTRADAYMYRHKRRMKR
;
A
#
# COMPACT_ATOMS: atom_id res chain seq x y z
N MET A 1 32.75 -59.24 24.12
CA MET A 1 33.34 -57.99 23.51
C MET A 1 32.72 -57.65 22.17
N GLY A 2 32.47 -58.58 21.27
CA GLY A 2 31.92 -58.31 19.93
C GLY A 2 30.53 -57.67 19.85
N ARG A 3 29.63 -57.85 20.85
CA ARG A 3 28.30 -57.21 20.87
C ARG A 3 28.30 -55.70 21.21
N LYS A 4 29.26 -55.24 22.02
CA LYS A 4 29.42 -53.79 22.32
C LYS A 4 29.97 -52.99 21.12
N ILE A 5 30.84 -53.60 20.30
CA ILE A 5 31.40 -53.00 19.12
C ILE A 5 30.32 -52.84 18.03
N ARG A 6 29.40 -53.81 17.90
CA ARG A 6 28.31 -53.76 16.91
C ARG A 6 27.24 -52.69 17.25
N SER A 7 26.92 -52.49 18.53
CA SER A 7 25.98 -51.46 18.96
C SER A 7 26.55 -50.04 18.80
N ARG A 8 27.87 -49.88 19.03
CA ARG A 8 28.56 -48.60 18.84
C ARG A 8 28.63 -48.20 17.34
N ASN A 9 28.81 -49.22 16.46
CA ASN A 9 28.76 -48.98 15.01
C ASN A 9 27.37 -48.60 14.50
N ILE A 10 26.28 -49.16 15.06
CA ILE A 10 24.90 -48.81 14.68
C ILE A 10 24.59 -47.40 15.13
N ALA A 11 24.94 -47.04 16.37
CA ALA A 11 24.75 -45.70 16.90
C ALA A 11 25.49 -44.64 16.04
N PHE A 12 26.74 -44.90 15.75
CA PHE A 12 27.57 -44.03 14.91
C PHE A 12 26.96 -43.87 13.50
N ARG A 13 26.54 -44.96 12.87
CA ARG A 13 25.87 -44.90 11.55
C ARG A 13 24.56 -44.15 11.59
N LEU A 14 23.73 -44.36 12.63
CA LEU A 14 22.47 -43.60 12.83
C LEU A 14 22.76 -42.10 13.05
N THR A 15 23.76 -41.76 13.88
CA THR A 15 24.15 -40.37 14.09
C THR A 15 24.60 -39.72 12.77
N VAL A 16 25.42 -40.40 12.00
CA VAL A 16 25.87 -39.90 10.67
C VAL A 16 24.69 -39.70 9.73
N VAL A 17 23.74 -40.66 9.67
CA VAL A 17 22.53 -40.53 8.83
C VAL A 17 21.68 -39.34 9.26
N PHE A 18 21.46 -39.15 10.55
CA PHE A 18 20.67 -38.02 11.07
C PHE A 18 21.39 -36.68 10.84
N VAL A 19 22.71 -36.61 11.01
CA VAL A 19 23.50 -35.42 10.71
C VAL A 19 23.41 -35.08 9.22
N CYS A 20 23.57 -36.07 8.34
CA CYS A 20 23.40 -35.89 6.90
C CYS A 20 21.98 -35.44 6.54
N PHE A 21 20.97 -36.00 7.20
CA PHE A 21 19.59 -35.61 6.98
C PHE A 21 19.30 -34.17 7.45
N ALA A 22 19.81 -33.79 8.63
CA ALA A 22 19.71 -32.41 9.12
C ALA A 22 20.42 -31.42 8.20
N ALA A 23 21.61 -31.76 7.73
CA ALA A 23 22.34 -30.95 6.74
C ALA A 23 21.60 -30.84 5.42
N PHE A 24 21.01 -31.94 4.94
CA PHE A 24 20.20 -31.96 3.71
C PHE A 24 18.93 -31.09 3.88
N GLN A 25 18.21 -31.24 4.99
CA GLN A 25 17.05 -30.38 5.27
C GLN A 25 17.42 -28.90 5.34
N SER A 26 18.52 -28.56 6.02
CA SER A 26 18.99 -27.17 6.10
C SER A 26 19.39 -26.63 4.73
N SER A 27 20.08 -27.43 3.91
CA SER A 27 20.44 -27.05 2.54
C SER A 27 19.21 -26.92 1.64
N LEU A 28 18.23 -27.80 1.78
CA LEU A 28 16.97 -27.74 1.05
C LEU A 28 16.17 -26.49 1.44
N LEU A 29 16.09 -26.19 2.73
CA LEU A 29 15.39 -25.01 3.24
C LEU A 29 16.08 -23.72 2.76
N ALA A 30 17.40 -23.67 2.82
CA ALA A 30 18.17 -22.57 2.27
C ALA A 30 17.97 -22.43 0.74
N GLY A 31 17.98 -23.55 0.01
CA GLY A 31 17.71 -23.56 -1.43
C GLY A 31 16.31 -23.09 -1.79
N ILE A 32 15.29 -23.50 -1.02
CA ILE A 32 13.90 -23.02 -1.18
C ILE A 32 13.83 -21.53 -0.88
N MET A 33 14.47 -21.06 0.19
CA MET A 33 14.48 -19.65 0.58
C MET A 33 15.11 -18.76 -0.50
N VAL A 34 16.27 -19.15 -1.02
CA VAL A 34 16.94 -18.42 -2.11
C VAL A 34 16.14 -18.54 -3.41
N GLY A 35 15.68 -19.74 -3.74
CA GLY A 35 14.96 -20.01 -5.00
C GLY A 35 13.52 -19.46 -5.03
N SER A 36 12.88 -19.25 -3.87
CA SER A 36 11.55 -18.65 -3.81
C SER A 36 11.52 -17.15 -4.09
N GLY A 37 12.68 -16.49 -4.08
CA GLY A 37 12.79 -15.05 -4.30
C GLY A 37 12.11 -14.19 -3.23
N VAL A 38 11.82 -14.73 -2.05
CA VAL A 38 11.12 -14.00 -0.97
C VAL A 38 11.85 -12.72 -0.58
N LEU A 39 13.18 -12.78 -0.44
CA LEU A 39 14.00 -11.60 -0.11
C LEU A 39 13.94 -10.57 -1.24
N LYS A 40 14.12 -11.02 -2.48
CA LYS A 40 14.02 -10.11 -3.65
C LYS A 40 12.65 -9.45 -3.74
N ARG A 41 11.57 -10.20 -3.53
CA ARG A 41 10.21 -9.64 -3.50
C ARG A 41 10.01 -8.69 -2.34
N ALA A 42 10.61 -8.95 -1.18
CA ALA A 42 10.55 -8.05 -0.04
C ALA A 42 11.28 -6.74 -0.35
N GLU A 43 12.46 -6.78 -0.98
CA GLU A 43 13.19 -5.59 -1.44
C GLU A 43 12.37 -4.81 -2.48
N GLN A 44 11.88 -5.48 -3.51
CA GLN A 44 11.05 -4.84 -4.55
C GLN A 44 9.78 -4.20 -3.96
N ASN A 45 9.17 -4.84 -2.95
CA ASN A 45 8.02 -4.25 -2.28
C ASN A 45 8.39 -2.97 -1.51
N GLU A 46 9.55 -2.92 -0.85
CA GLU A 46 10.02 -1.69 -0.20
C GLU A 46 10.34 -0.60 -1.23
N TYR A 47 10.95 -0.95 -2.37
CA TYR A 47 11.20 -0.03 -3.46
C TYR A 47 9.89 0.55 -4.01
N ARG A 48 8.90 -0.30 -4.24
CA ARG A 48 7.57 0.13 -4.70
C ARG A 48 6.91 1.07 -3.69
N ILE A 49 6.90 0.70 -2.40
CA ILE A 49 6.32 1.55 -1.34
C ILE A 49 7.03 2.91 -1.29
N PHE A 50 8.35 2.91 -1.44
CA PHE A 50 9.14 4.14 -1.47
C PHE A 50 8.79 5.00 -2.69
N SER A 51 8.76 4.41 -3.87
CA SER A 51 8.35 5.07 -5.12
C SER A 51 6.91 5.60 -5.05
N GLU A 52 5.96 4.81 -4.56
CA GLU A 52 4.56 5.24 -4.37
C GLU A 52 4.44 6.44 -3.43
N LYS A 53 5.23 6.49 -2.35
CA LYS A 53 5.25 7.64 -1.42
C LYS A 53 5.79 8.89 -2.09
N VAL A 54 6.90 8.77 -2.83
CA VAL A 54 7.48 9.90 -3.57
C VAL A 54 6.50 10.40 -4.63
N ASN A 55 5.88 9.49 -5.38
CA ASN A 55 4.85 9.82 -6.37
C ASN A 55 3.62 10.48 -5.72
N GLY A 56 3.16 9.98 -4.59
CA GLY A 56 2.06 10.58 -3.85
C GLY A 56 2.40 12.01 -3.39
N ARG A 57 3.60 12.23 -2.89
CA ARG A 57 4.08 13.55 -2.49
C ARG A 57 4.24 14.49 -3.70
N LYS A 58 4.79 13.98 -4.80
CA LYS A 58 4.89 14.70 -6.06
C LYS A 58 3.51 15.18 -6.53
N ASN A 59 2.52 14.29 -6.56
CA ASN A 59 1.17 14.65 -7.00
C ASN A 59 0.54 15.73 -6.09
N ASN A 60 0.78 15.66 -4.78
CA ASN A 60 0.32 16.69 -3.85
C ASN A 60 0.99 18.04 -4.13
N LEU A 61 2.32 18.05 -4.32
CA LEU A 61 3.05 19.27 -4.62
C LEU A 61 2.64 19.86 -5.98
N GLU A 62 2.50 19.03 -7.01
CA GLU A 62 1.99 19.46 -8.31
C GLU A 62 0.60 20.09 -8.22
N ASN A 63 -0.26 19.52 -7.39
CA ASN A 63 -1.59 20.10 -7.17
C ASN A 63 -1.50 21.49 -6.53
N GLU A 64 -0.62 21.68 -5.53
CA GLU A 64 -0.39 23.02 -4.96
C GLU A 64 0.17 23.97 -6.02
N MET A 65 1.20 23.55 -6.77
CA MET A 65 1.87 24.38 -7.78
C MET A 65 0.93 24.75 -8.93
N ASN A 66 0.25 23.77 -9.52
CA ASN A 66 -0.48 23.96 -10.78
C ASN A 66 -1.95 24.36 -10.59
N ASN A 67 -2.55 24.21 -9.41
CA ASN A 67 -3.97 24.47 -9.20
C ASN A 67 -4.26 25.48 -8.08
N ILE A 68 -3.30 25.74 -7.17
CA ILE A 68 -3.52 26.65 -6.06
C ILE A 68 -2.63 27.88 -6.23
N TRP A 69 -1.31 27.71 -6.35
CA TRP A 69 -0.38 28.83 -6.45
C TRP A 69 -0.45 29.57 -7.80
N THR A 70 -0.87 28.88 -8.85
CA THR A 70 -1.07 29.48 -10.18
C THR A 70 -2.51 29.87 -10.48
N ASN A 71 -3.40 29.80 -9.49
CA ASN A 71 -4.83 30.10 -9.67
C ASN A 71 -5.07 31.62 -9.66
N PHE A 72 -4.56 32.33 -10.65
CA PHE A 72 -4.73 33.78 -10.79
C PHE A 72 -5.16 34.21 -12.21
N ASP A 73 -5.69 33.30 -13.01
CA ASP A 73 -6.17 33.58 -14.38
C ASP A 73 -7.16 34.77 -14.41
N TYR A 74 -8.03 34.86 -13.41
CA TYR A 74 -8.97 35.96 -13.29
C TYR A 74 -8.26 37.32 -13.08
N ASP A 75 -7.19 37.34 -12.30
CA ASP A 75 -6.43 38.56 -12.04
C ASP A 75 -5.56 38.94 -13.26
N GLU A 76 -4.98 37.93 -13.93
CA GLU A 76 -4.30 38.12 -15.20
C GLU A 76 -5.24 38.75 -16.23
N GLU A 77 -6.48 38.27 -16.35
CA GLU A 77 -7.50 38.83 -17.23
C GLU A 77 -7.85 40.29 -16.87
N ARG A 78 -7.95 40.60 -15.57
CA ARG A 78 -8.21 41.98 -15.07
C ARG A 78 -7.06 42.90 -15.45
N ILE A 79 -5.81 42.46 -15.28
CA ILE A 79 -4.60 43.22 -15.64
C ILE A 79 -4.53 43.38 -17.15
N SER A 80 -4.78 42.32 -17.92
CA SER A 80 -4.80 42.37 -19.39
C SER A 80 -5.83 43.39 -19.92
N ARG A 81 -7.03 43.37 -19.37
CA ARG A 81 -8.12 44.30 -19.70
C ARG A 81 -7.72 45.76 -19.43
N TYR A 82 -7.04 46.01 -18.31
CA TYR A 82 -6.51 47.33 -18.00
C TYR A 82 -5.55 47.84 -19.10
N PHE A 83 -4.65 46.98 -19.56
CA PHE A 83 -3.70 47.33 -20.63
C PHE A 83 -4.33 47.34 -22.03
N GLU A 84 -5.43 46.67 -22.26
CA GLU A 84 -6.22 46.78 -23.51
C GLU A 84 -6.94 48.13 -23.63
N GLU A 85 -7.39 48.69 -22.48
CA GLU A 85 -8.08 49.96 -22.39
C GLU A 85 -7.10 51.16 -22.31
N THR A 86 -5.86 50.92 -21.89
CA THR A 86 -4.83 51.94 -21.68
C THR A 86 -3.86 51.97 -22.87
N ASP A 87 -3.56 53.14 -23.42
CA ASP A 87 -2.56 53.24 -24.50
C ASP A 87 -1.13 53.03 -23.97
N THR A 88 -0.65 51.81 -24.15
CA THR A 88 0.67 51.34 -23.69
C THR A 88 1.85 52.09 -24.35
N GLY A 89 1.64 52.76 -25.48
CA GLY A 89 2.65 53.56 -26.14
C GLY A 89 3.06 54.85 -25.39
N ASN A 90 2.36 55.22 -24.31
CA ASN A 90 2.58 56.44 -23.55
C ASN A 90 2.78 56.20 -22.06
N LEU A 91 3.30 55.01 -21.68
CA LEU A 91 3.57 54.65 -20.29
C LEU A 91 4.80 55.33 -19.69
N ALA A 92 5.72 55.79 -20.52
CA ALA A 92 6.92 56.47 -20.05
C ALA A 92 6.58 57.71 -19.20
N GLY A 93 6.94 57.67 -17.90
CA GLY A 93 6.63 58.69 -16.89
C GLY A 93 5.27 58.55 -16.19
N LYS A 94 4.48 57.53 -16.52
CA LYS A 94 3.22 57.18 -15.83
C LYS A 94 3.26 55.81 -15.17
N GLU A 95 4.42 55.21 -15.08
CA GLU A 95 4.63 53.88 -14.55
C GLU A 95 4.05 53.75 -13.11
N ASP A 96 4.27 54.79 -12.30
CA ASP A 96 3.78 54.80 -10.90
C ASP A 96 2.25 54.83 -10.80
N GLU A 97 1.58 55.57 -11.69
CA GLU A 97 0.12 55.65 -11.74
C GLU A 97 -0.47 54.28 -12.11
N VAL A 98 0.10 53.62 -13.10
CA VAL A 98 -0.28 52.26 -13.53
C VAL A 98 -0.09 51.27 -12.41
N LEU A 99 1.05 51.29 -11.73
CA LEU A 99 1.33 50.40 -10.62
C LEU A 99 0.40 50.64 -9.42
N GLU A 100 0.06 51.91 -9.16
CA GLU A 100 -0.89 52.25 -8.09
C GLU A 100 -2.31 51.74 -8.38
N GLU A 101 -2.78 51.79 -9.62
CA GLU A 101 -4.10 51.31 -10.02
C GLU A 101 -4.17 49.77 -10.01
N LEU A 102 -3.09 49.07 -10.37
CA LEU A 102 -3.03 47.62 -10.42
C LEU A 102 -2.71 46.96 -9.06
N ALA A 103 -2.21 47.70 -8.09
CA ALA A 103 -1.79 47.19 -6.78
C ALA A 103 -2.88 46.38 -6.07
N PRO A 104 -4.18 46.75 -6.04
CA PRO A 104 -5.23 45.95 -5.44
C PRO A 104 -5.37 44.57 -6.08
N ILE A 105 -5.20 44.45 -7.38
CA ILE A 105 -5.32 43.18 -8.11
C ILE A 105 -4.16 42.23 -7.70
N ILE A 106 -2.95 42.77 -7.60
CA ILE A 106 -1.78 41.99 -7.18
C ILE A 106 -1.96 41.49 -5.73
N LEU A 107 -2.55 42.30 -4.85
CA LEU A 107 -2.86 41.88 -3.48
C LEU A 107 -3.96 40.82 -3.43
N ASP A 108 -5.01 40.97 -4.23
CA ASP A 108 -6.08 39.96 -4.31
C ASP A 108 -5.48 38.61 -4.72
N SER A 109 -4.63 38.61 -5.75
CA SER A 109 -3.91 37.42 -6.22
C SER A 109 -3.07 36.78 -5.11
N LEU A 110 -2.28 37.57 -4.38
CA LEU A 110 -1.46 37.08 -3.28
C LEU A 110 -2.28 36.37 -2.19
N TYR A 111 -3.47 36.86 -1.90
CA TYR A 111 -4.32 36.29 -0.86
C TYR A 111 -4.98 34.98 -1.27
N HIS A 112 -5.55 34.89 -2.48
CA HIS A 112 -6.26 33.69 -2.85
C HIS A 112 -5.35 32.57 -3.37
N THR A 113 -4.19 32.90 -3.92
CA THR A 113 -3.17 31.89 -4.28
C THR A 113 -2.44 31.35 -3.05
N LYS A 114 -2.50 32.03 -1.89
CA LYS A 114 -1.77 31.67 -0.66
C LYS A 114 -0.27 31.52 -0.89
N THR A 115 0.31 32.39 -1.70
CA THR A 115 1.73 32.40 -2.02
C THR A 115 2.47 33.36 -1.08
N THR A 116 3.80 33.27 -1.03
CA THR A 116 4.65 34.13 -0.19
C THR A 116 4.92 35.47 -0.81
N GLY A 117 4.62 35.64 -2.09
CA GLY A 117 4.72 36.93 -2.77
C GLY A 117 3.94 36.95 -4.07
N ALA A 118 3.64 38.15 -4.54
CA ALA A 118 3.10 38.40 -5.87
C ALA A 118 3.74 39.66 -6.44
N PHE A 119 3.92 39.69 -7.74
CA PHE A 119 4.61 40.78 -8.41
C PHE A 119 4.02 41.11 -9.78
N LEU A 120 4.16 42.35 -10.16
CA LEU A 120 3.94 42.87 -11.50
C LEU A 120 5.17 43.68 -11.93
N ILE A 121 5.71 43.39 -13.08
CA ILE A 121 6.90 44.06 -13.62
C ILE A 121 6.55 44.64 -14.98
N LEU A 122 6.72 45.95 -15.14
CA LEU A 122 6.55 46.62 -16.42
C LEU A 122 7.84 46.48 -17.24
N PRO A 123 7.77 46.12 -18.55
CA PRO A 123 8.96 45.97 -19.36
C PRO A 123 9.64 47.33 -19.56
N GLY A 124 10.98 47.33 -19.58
CA GLY A 124 11.76 48.48 -19.99
C GLY A 124 11.64 48.77 -21.52
N GLN A 125 12.11 49.91 -21.95
CA GLN A 125 11.98 50.33 -23.36
C GLN A 125 12.57 49.33 -24.37
N ASP A 126 13.64 48.62 -23.98
CA ASP A 126 14.33 47.64 -24.85
C ASP A 126 14.26 46.20 -24.27
N GLY A 127 13.54 45.98 -23.16
CA GLY A 127 13.45 44.66 -22.50
C GLY A 127 14.73 44.14 -21.82
N THR A 128 15.82 44.91 -21.93
CA THR A 128 17.15 44.56 -21.43
C THR A 128 17.58 45.36 -20.20
N GLU A 129 16.75 46.28 -19.74
CA GLU A 129 17.04 47.12 -18.57
C GLU A 129 17.18 46.24 -17.30
N ASN A 130 18.15 46.61 -16.45
CA ASN A 130 18.40 45.92 -15.21
C ASN A 130 17.59 46.52 -14.02
N SER A 131 16.92 47.64 -14.20
CA SER A 131 16.14 48.36 -13.20
C SER A 131 14.75 48.64 -13.75
N LEU A 132 13.75 47.88 -13.30
CA LEU A 132 12.40 47.88 -13.87
C LEU A 132 11.38 48.43 -12.90
N ALA A 133 10.40 49.17 -13.43
CA ALA A 133 9.24 49.61 -12.68
C ALA A 133 8.41 48.36 -12.30
N SER A 134 8.08 48.20 -11.03
CA SER A 134 7.43 46.99 -10.54
C SER A 134 6.62 47.22 -9.27
N LEU A 135 5.73 46.31 -9.01
CA LEU A 135 5.19 46.05 -7.67
C LEU A 135 5.63 44.64 -7.24
N TYR A 136 6.17 44.55 -6.06
CA TYR A 136 6.54 43.25 -5.48
C TYR A 136 6.13 43.21 -4.02
N PHE A 137 5.09 42.44 -3.73
CA PHE A 137 4.59 42.24 -2.37
C PHE A 137 5.00 40.89 -1.84
N ARG A 138 5.27 40.82 -0.56
CA ARG A 138 5.55 39.58 0.20
C ARG A 138 4.58 39.42 1.35
N ASN A 139 4.22 38.16 1.61
CA ASN A 139 3.40 37.76 2.73
C ASN A 139 4.16 36.73 3.59
N ASN A 140 4.50 37.11 4.81
CA ASN A 140 5.23 36.22 5.73
C ASN A 140 4.35 35.11 6.31
N ASN A 141 3.04 35.16 6.12
CA ASN A 141 2.09 34.15 6.62
C ASN A 141 0.96 33.89 5.64
N PRO A 142 1.22 33.17 4.53
CA PRO A 142 0.21 32.89 3.50
C PRO A 142 -1.04 32.16 4.00
N ASP A 143 -0.94 31.41 5.11
CA ASP A 143 -2.07 30.66 5.68
C ASP A 143 -3.07 31.56 6.42
N LYS A 144 -2.67 32.79 6.79
CA LYS A 144 -3.58 33.79 7.36
C LYS A 144 -4.17 34.63 6.23
N ALA A 145 -5.36 34.27 5.81
CA ALA A 145 -6.10 35.06 4.80
C ALA A 145 -6.46 36.44 5.34
N GLY A 146 -5.97 37.43 4.66
CA GLY A 146 -6.33 38.80 4.39
C GLY A 146 -7.30 39.59 5.25
N GLN A 147 -7.16 39.63 6.58
CA GLN A 147 -7.96 40.54 7.39
C GLN A 147 -7.21 41.80 7.84
N ASP A 148 -5.89 41.75 7.82
CA ASP A 148 -5.03 42.88 8.16
C ASP A 148 -3.69 42.75 7.41
N ASN A 149 -3.12 43.88 7.01
CA ASN A 149 -1.85 43.95 6.26
C ASN A 149 -0.61 43.70 7.15
N GLU A 150 -0.77 43.18 8.37
CA GLU A 150 0.33 43.00 9.34
C GLU A 150 1.45 42.08 8.84
N ASN A 151 1.11 41.13 7.98
CA ASN A 151 2.08 40.17 7.42
C ASN A 151 2.57 40.55 6.02
N LEU A 152 2.11 41.69 5.50
CA LEU A 152 2.45 42.13 4.14
C LEU A 152 3.61 43.13 4.18
N TYR A 153 4.48 42.99 3.18
CA TYR A 153 5.62 43.84 2.97
C TYR A 153 5.78 44.15 1.49
N MET A 154 6.13 45.37 1.16
CA MET A 154 6.54 45.70 -0.21
C MET A 154 8.06 45.59 -0.33
N LEU A 155 8.53 44.77 -1.28
CA LEU A 155 9.93 44.55 -1.60
C LEU A 155 10.44 45.56 -2.64
N ALA A 156 9.64 45.79 -3.68
CA ALA A 156 9.94 46.76 -4.69
C ALA A 156 8.65 47.48 -5.13
N GLY A 157 8.78 48.76 -5.45
CA GLY A 157 7.69 49.56 -5.97
C GLY A 157 7.66 51.00 -5.45
N PRO A 158 6.75 51.83 -5.97
CA PRO A 158 6.61 53.21 -5.56
C PRO A 158 6.15 53.34 -4.11
N TRP A 159 6.74 54.24 -3.36
CA TRP A 159 6.43 54.50 -1.96
C TRP A 159 4.96 54.86 -1.72
N ASN A 160 4.36 55.66 -2.62
CA ASN A 160 2.96 56.09 -2.50
C ASN A 160 1.99 54.89 -2.46
N VAL A 161 2.31 53.77 -3.14
CA VAL A 161 1.52 52.55 -3.09
C VAL A 161 1.59 51.93 -1.69
N ALA A 162 2.78 51.83 -1.10
CA ALA A 162 2.94 51.29 0.25
C ALA A 162 2.20 52.15 1.29
N ASP A 163 2.30 53.46 1.20
CA ASP A 163 1.63 54.41 2.08
C ASP A 163 0.08 54.33 1.96
N LYS A 164 -0.42 54.32 0.71
CA LYS A 164 -1.85 54.19 0.44
C LYS A 164 -2.46 52.89 0.98
N LEU A 165 -1.78 51.80 0.79
CA LEU A 165 -2.19 50.46 1.21
C LEU A 165 -1.87 50.17 2.68
N LYS A 166 -1.12 51.04 3.35
CA LYS A 166 -0.61 50.87 4.73
C LYS A 166 0.19 49.57 4.91
N ILE A 167 1.03 49.28 3.93
CA ILE A 167 1.91 48.11 3.89
C ILE A 167 3.31 48.57 4.26
N ALA A 168 3.99 47.81 5.16
CA ALA A 168 5.37 48.08 5.50
C ALA A 168 6.30 47.71 4.31
N THR A 169 7.43 48.41 4.21
CA THR A 169 8.48 48.02 3.26
C THR A 169 9.46 47.06 3.90
N THR A 170 10.10 46.19 3.10
CA THR A 170 11.20 45.34 3.57
C THR A 170 12.46 46.18 3.86
N ALA A 171 13.39 45.63 4.65
CA ALA A 171 14.68 46.30 4.90
C ALA A 171 15.50 46.54 3.61
N ASN A 172 15.28 45.69 2.60
CA ASN A 172 15.92 45.75 1.26
C ASN A 172 15.00 46.35 0.22
N TRP A 173 14.02 47.15 0.62
CA TRP A 173 13.08 47.76 -0.32
C TRP A 173 13.81 48.64 -1.33
N SER A 174 13.37 48.57 -2.56
CA SER A 174 13.84 49.44 -3.66
C SER A 174 12.66 50.07 -4.43
N TYR A 175 12.87 51.26 -4.95
CA TYR A 175 11.85 51.93 -5.76
C TYR A 175 11.57 51.22 -7.11
N ARG A 176 12.58 50.61 -7.68
CA ARG A 176 12.51 49.78 -8.90
C ARG A 176 13.13 48.41 -8.59
N LEU A 177 12.68 47.39 -9.27
CA LEU A 177 13.25 46.07 -9.13
C LEU A 177 14.58 45.97 -9.87
N GLU A 178 15.64 45.63 -9.16
CA GLU A 178 16.98 45.46 -9.70
C GLU A 178 17.21 44.03 -10.16
N LEU A 179 17.47 43.84 -11.45
CA LEU A 179 17.77 42.55 -12.06
C LEU A 179 19.27 42.38 -12.31
N SER A 180 19.76 41.18 -12.11
CA SER A 180 21.13 40.75 -12.36
C SER A 180 21.15 39.45 -13.14
N SER A 181 22.31 38.96 -13.54
CA SER A 181 22.43 37.67 -14.22
C SER A 181 21.97 36.47 -13.33
N SER A 182 21.88 36.65 -12.00
CA SER A 182 21.49 35.59 -11.07
C SER A 182 19.99 35.55 -10.74
N ASN A 183 19.25 36.65 -11.01
CA ASN A 183 17.85 36.76 -10.61
C ASN A 183 16.91 37.23 -11.74
N ARG A 184 17.33 37.21 -13.01
CA ARG A 184 16.55 37.77 -14.11
C ARG A 184 15.65 36.77 -14.86
N ASP A 185 15.93 35.48 -14.76
CA ASP A 185 15.27 34.45 -15.58
C ASP A 185 13.74 34.44 -15.44
N PHE A 186 13.21 34.68 -14.24
CA PHE A 186 11.78 34.73 -13.98
C PHE A 186 11.04 35.87 -14.71
N TYR A 187 11.76 36.89 -15.12
CA TYR A 187 11.27 37.98 -15.98
C TYR A 187 11.61 37.74 -17.43
N THR A 188 12.87 37.43 -17.73
CA THR A 188 13.37 37.42 -19.13
C THR A 188 12.83 36.24 -19.91
N LYS A 189 12.76 35.05 -19.36
CA LYS A 189 12.27 33.86 -20.08
C LYS A 189 10.81 33.99 -20.54
N PRO A 190 9.84 34.31 -19.69
CA PRO A 190 8.46 34.53 -20.18
C PRO A 190 8.34 35.74 -21.11
N TYR A 191 9.14 36.79 -20.92
CA TYR A 191 9.16 37.96 -21.80
C TYR A 191 9.68 37.61 -23.21
N GLU A 192 10.81 36.91 -23.31
CA GLU A 192 11.40 36.47 -24.58
C GLU A 192 10.48 35.48 -25.29
N ALA A 193 9.94 34.48 -24.56
CA ALA A 193 8.99 33.53 -25.12
C ALA A 193 7.71 34.21 -25.63
N ALA A 194 7.20 35.22 -24.93
CA ALA A 194 6.04 35.98 -25.37
C ALA A 194 6.29 36.73 -26.67
N ASN A 195 7.48 37.33 -26.83
CA ASN A 195 7.87 38.00 -28.06
C ASN A 195 8.10 37.04 -29.25
N GLU A 196 8.53 35.78 -28.96
CA GLU A 196 8.76 34.77 -29.98
C GLU A 196 7.46 34.04 -30.40
N TYR A 197 6.62 33.63 -29.44
CA TYR A 197 5.46 32.76 -29.68
C TYR A 197 4.12 33.52 -29.66
N GLY A 198 4.08 34.71 -29.09
CA GLY A 198 2.88 35.54 -29.00
C GLY A 198 1.80 34.98 -28.05
N ARG A 199 0.63 35.64 -28.06
CA ARG A 199 -0.49 35.43 -27.14
C ARG A 199 -1.14 34.04 -27.23
N SER A 200 -0.90 33.27 -28.27
CA SER A 200 -1.55 31.95 -28.47
C SER A 200 -0.84 30.79 -27.81
N ALA A 201 0.35 30.99 -27.26
CA ALA A 201 1.12 29.96 -26.60
C ALA A 201 0.89 29.98 -25.08
N TRP A 202 1.03 28.82 -24.43
CA TRP A 202 1.08 28.74 -22.98
C TRP A 202 2.47 29.16 -22.49
N LEU A 203 2.57 30.35 -21.91
CA LEU A 203 3.82 31.04 -21.62
C LEU A 203 4.19 31.13 -20.14
N GLY A 204 3.46 30.41 -19.30
CA GLY A 204 3.76 30.36 -17.87
C GLY A 204 5.10 29.67 -17.58
N TYR A 205 5.94 30.32 -16.80
CA TYR A 205 7.30 29.88 -16.48
C TYR A 205 7.55 29.73 -15.00
N TRP A 206 8.00 28.55 -14.56
CA TRP A 206 8.52 28.28 -13.23
C TRP A 206 10.03 28.52 -13.17
N SER A 207 10.48 29.43 -12.34
CA SER A 207 11.92 29.68 -12.16
C SER A 207 12.58 28.60 -11.30
N THR A 208 13.85 28.29 -11.57
CA THR A 208 14.71 27.63 -10.60
C THR A 208 14.92 28.55 -9.38
N PRO A 209 15.28 28.00 -8.20
CA PRO A 209 15.52 28.83 -7.01
C PRO A 209 16.55 29.93 -7.26
N PHE A 210 16.21 31.11 -6.83
CA PHE A 210 17.07 32.29 -6.89
C PHE A 210 16.78 33.23 -5.71
N LYS A 211 17.64 34.22 -5.50
CA LYS A 211 17.44 35.28 -4.52
C LYS A 211 17.06 36.58 -5.24
N VAL A 212 15.96 37.17 -4.83
CA VAL A 212 15.57 38.48 -5.40
C VAL A 212 16.62 39.52 -5.01
N ASN A 213 17.02 39.55 -3.75
CA ASN A 213 18.20 40.30 -3.25
C ASN A 213 19.21 39.33 -2.65
N PRO A 214 20.51 39.64 -2.67
CA PRO A 214 21.55 38.73 -2.16
C PRO A 214 21.39 38.29 -0.70
N GLN A 215 20.67 39.07 0.11
CA GLN A 215 20.43 38.80 1.55
C GLN A 215 19.11 38.11 1.82
N ASP A 216 18.27 37.95 0.80
CA ASP A 216 16.96 37.28 0.91
C ASP A 216 17.12 35.76 0.97
N GLU A 217 16.05 35.08 1.35
CA GLU A 217 15.92 33.63 1.18
C GLU A 217 15.74 33.27 -0.32
N ASP A 218 16.02 32.00 -0.62
CA ASP A 218 15.77 31.49 -1.96
C ASP A 218 14.26 31.37 -2.21
N VAL A 219 13.84 31.74 -3.41
CA VAL A 219 12.47 31.71 -3.87
C VAL A 219 12.37 31.01 -5.22
N ILE A 220 11.23 30.43 -5.52
CA ILE A 220 10.79 30.08 -6.87
C ILE A 220 9.62 30.96 -7.26
N THR A 221 9.46 31.23 -8.53
CA THR A 221 8.36 32.06 -9.02
C THR A 221 7.65 31.38 -10.18
N TYR A 222 6.36 31.65 -10.29
CA TYR A 222 5.61 31.38 -11.51
C TYR A 222 5.24 32.70 -12.15
N SER A 223 5.66 32.90 -13.41
CA SER A 223 5.54 34.15 -14.14
C SER A 223 4.80 33.96 -15.45
N VAL A 224 3.88 34.85 -15.76
CA VAL A 224 3.13 34.88 -17.01
C VAL A 224 3.26 36.26 -17.69
N PRO A 225 3.40 36.34 -19.01
CA PRO A 225 3.37 37.60 -19.71
C PRO A 225 1.93 38.09 -19.88
N VAL A 226 1.68 39.33 -19.58
CA VAL A 226 0.40 40.03 -19.82
C VAL A 226 0.53 40.88 -21.08
N PHE A 227 -0.45 40.81 -21.96
CA PHE A 227 -0.43 41.46 -23.27
C PHE A 227 -1.37 42.68 -23.31
N ASP A 228 -0.97 43.67 -24.08
CA ASP A 228 -1.82 44.81 -24.44
C ASP A 228 -2.80 44.48 -25.59
N GLY A 229 -3.70 45.40 -25.92
CA GLY A 229 -4.65 45.24 -27.01
C GLY A 229 -4.02 45.09 -28.40
N LYS A 230 -2.72 45.38 -28.55
CA LYS A 230 -1.95 45.25 -29.80
C LYS A 230 -1.16 43.95 -29.87
N GLY A 231 -1.15 43.17 -28.77
CA GLY A 231 -0.41 41.90 -28.66
C GLY A 231 1.04 42.06 -28.24
N ASN A 232 1.48 43.23 -27.77
CA ASN A 232 2.79 43.40 -27.17
C ASN A 232 2.75 43.04 -25.69
N VAL A 233 3.88 42.64 -25.13
CA VAL A 233 4.01 42.36 -23.68
C VAL A 233 3.93 43.67 -22.91
N ALA A 234 2.86 43.86 -22.15
CA ALA A 234 2.61 45.03 -21.32
C ALA A 234 3.19 44.91 -19.92
N ALA A 235 3.22 43.68 -19.38
CA ALA A 235 3.78 43.38 -18.07
C ALA A 235 4.18 41.90 -17.96
N ILE A 236 5.01 41.57 -16.98
CA ILE A 236 5.18 40.22 -16.48
C ILE A 236 4.52 40.18 -15.09
N PHE A 237 3.53 39.34 -14.94
CA PHE A 237 2.78 39.11 -13.70
C PHE A 237 3.14 37.75 -13.12
N GLY A 238 3.16 37.60 -11.80
CA GLY A 238 3.44 36.31 -11.22
C GLY A 238 3.40 36.28 -9.71
N VAL A 239 3.67 35.11 -9.19
CA VAL A 239 3.70 34.80 -7.76
C VAL A 239 5.05 34.24 -7.33
N GLU A 240 5.36 34.44 -6.06
CA GLU A 240 6.60 33.97 -5.41
C GLU A 240 6.24 32.91 -4.36
N ILE A 241 7.01 31.86 -4.31
CA ILE A 241 6.97 30.86 -3.24
C ILE A 241 8.35 30.80 -2.62
N SER A 242 8.48 31.17 -1.35
CA SER A 242 9.74 31.01 -0.64
C SER A 242 10.07 29.52 -0.49
N VAL A 243 11.34 29.18 -0.62
CA VAL A 243 11.81 27.80 -0.46
C VAL A 243 11.49 27.27 0.94
N ASN A 244 11.54 28.14 1.95
CA ASN A 244 11.14 27.79 3.33
C ASN A 244 9.65 27.45 3.45
N TYR A 245 8.78 28.16 2.73
CA TYR A 245 7.36 27.83 2.68
C TYR A 245 7.10 26.53 1.91
N LEU A 246 7.76 26.32 0.77
CA LEU A 246 7.69 25.10 -0.02
C LEU A 246 8.03 23.84 0.79
N TYR A 247 8.99 23.94 1.71
CA TYR A 247 9.33 22.78 2.57
C TYR A 247 8.20 22.28 3.46
N ARG A 248 7.19 23.08 3.74
CA ARG A 248 6.00 22.62 4.49
C ARG A 248 5.24 21.54 3.71
N PHE A 249 5.36 21.53 2.39
CA PHE A 249 4.76 20.55 1.49
C PHE A 249 5.65 19.31 1.27
N LEU A 250 6.84 19.30 1.83
CA LEU A 250 7.83 18.22 1.70
C LEU A 250 8.24 17.61 3.06
N PRO A 251 7.29 17.16 3.90
CA PRO A 251 7.59 16.65 5.23
C PRO A 251 8.37 15.33 5.15
N ALA A 252 9.60 15.31 5.65
CA ALA A 252 10.44 14.10 5.68
C ALA A 252 9.81 12.92 6.45
N ARG A 253 8.84 13.20 7.34
CA ARG A 253 8.13 12.17 8.12
C ARG A 253 7.38 11.16 7.25
N ASP A 254 6.97 11.52 6.05
CA ASP A 254 6.31 10.61 5.11
C ASP A 254 7.20 9.44 4.71
N LEU A 255 8.53 9.63 4.72
CA LEU A 255 9.52 8.61 4.42
C LEU A 255 9.88 7.72 5.61
N GLN A 256 9.07 7.76 6.67
CA GLN A 256 9.02 6.86 7.83
C GLN A 256 10.16 6.92 8.84
N ASN A 257 11.10 7.84 8.76
CA ASN A 257 12.11 7.90 9.82
C ASN A 257 12.58 9.34 10.09
N THR A 258 12.91 9.63 11.34
CA THR A 258 13.49 10.90 11.77
C THR A 258 14.89 11.12 11.20
N ASP A 259 15.56 10.05 10.77
CA ASP A 259 16.91 10.06 10.20
C ASP A 259 16.94 9.98 8.67
N SER A 260 15.78 9.88 8.02
CA SER A 260 15.70 9.93 6.56
C SER A 260 16.09 11.32 6.06
N TYR A 261 16.75 11.36 4.91
CA TYR A 261 17.20 12.62 4.33
C TYR A 261 16.05 13.49 3.82
N GLY A 262 14.88 12.91 3.54
CA GLY A 262 13.68 13.63 3.10
C GLY A 262 13.59 13.80 1.60
N TYR A 263 12.94 14.90 1.21
CA TYR A 263 12.71 15.22 -0.19
C TYR A 263 13.65 16.30 -0.69
N VAL A 264 13.99 16.22 -1.97
CA VAL A 264 14.71 17.26 -2.71
C VAL A 264 14.06 17.46 -4.08
N ILE A 265 14.29 18.62 -4.68
CA ILE A 265 13.89 18.89 -6.06
C ILE A 265 15.15 19.07 -6.88
N ALA A 266 15.21 18.37 -8.01
CA ALA A 266 16.26 18.49 -9.01
C ALA A 266 15.70 18.92 -10.36
N THR A 267 16.50 19.61 -11.13
CA THR A 267 16.19 20.06 -12.50
C THR A 267 17.18 19.48 -13.50
N GLY A 268 16.75 19.24 -14.72
CA GLY A 268 17.56 18.62 -15.76
C GLY A 268 16.88 17.38 -16.33
N SER A 269 17.62 16.49 -16.97
CA SER A 269 17.07 15.24 -17.47
C SER A 269 17.86 14.04 -16.96
N MET A 270 17.21 12.88 -16.85
CA MET A 270 17.87 11.64 -16.43
C MET A 270 19.01 11.24 -17.37
N GLU A 271 18.95 11.63 -18.63
CA GLU A 271 19.98 11.30 -19.63
C GLU A 271 21.19 12.25 -19.56
N LYS A 272 20.96 13.55 -19.34
CA LYS A 272 21.99 14.59 -19.35
C LYS A 272 22.56 14.91 -17.97
N GLY A 273 21.93 14.38 -16.94
CA GLY A 273 22.23 14.62 -15.54
C GLY A 273 21.21 15.56 -14.88
N LEU A 274 21.04 15.35 -13.59
CA LEU A 274 20.15 16.10 -12.73
C LEU A 274 20.95 17.02 -11.83
N LYS A 275 20.58 18.29 -11.83
CA LYS A 275 21.17 19.32 -10.96
C LYS A 275 20.27 19.48 -9.74
N LEU A 276 20.84 19.37 -8.56
CA LEU A 276 20.13 19.59 -7.31
C LEU A 276 19.74 21.07 -7.18
N SER A 277 18.45 21.36 -7.16
CA SER A 277 17.93 22.74 -7.15
C SER A 277 17.43 23.16 -5.78
N ILE A 278 16.70 22.31 -5.08
CA ILE A 278 16.13 22.60 -3.75
C ILE A 278 16.51 21.50 -2.78
N THR A 279 17.21 21.86 -1.71
CA THR A 279 17.65 20.95 -0.66
C THR A 279 17.31 21.51 0.72
N TYR A 280 17.07 20.64 1.70
CA TYR A 280 16.77 21.06 3.07
C TYR A 280 17.30 20.08 4.13
N GLY A 281 17.56 20.61 5.30
CA GLY A 281 17.80 19.83 6.50
C GLY A 281 19.05 18.97 6.44
N ALA A 282 18.91 17.66 6.57
CA ALA A 282 20.02 16.71 6.62
C ALA A 282 20.73 16.56 5.28
N VAL A 283 20.02 16.67 4.16
CA VAL A 283 20.59 16.61 2.80
C VAL A 283 21.60 17.74 2.63
N GLN A 284 21.18 18.98 2.87
CA GLN A 284 22.02 20.17 2.71
C GLN A 284 23.26 20.12 3.62
N ARG A 285 23.17 19.53 4.81
CA ARG A 285 24.28 19.48 5.77
C ARG A 285 25.25 18.33 5.56
N ARG A 286 24.84 17.25 4.91
CA ARG A 286 25.60 16.00 4.90
C ARG A 286 25.89 15.42 3.52
N MET A 287 25.29 15.95 2.46
CA MET A 287 25.34 15.28 1.16
C MET A 287 25.80 16.19 0.03
N LEU A 288 24.91 16.98 -0.49
CA LEU A 288 25.11 17.79 -1.71
C LEU A 288 24.64 19.21 -1.45
N GLU A 289 25.37 20.17 -1.98
CA GLU A 289 24.93 21.57 -2.00
C GLU A 289 23.99 21.82 -3.20
N ALA A 290 23.13 22.84 -3.05
CA ALA A 290 22.31 23.27 -4.17
C ALA A 290 23.19 23.72 -5.34
N GLY A 291 22.88 23.24 -6.52
CA GLY A 291 23.64 23.52 -7.74
C GLY A 291 24.60 22.41 -8.15
N GLU A 292 24.85 21.41 -7.33
CA GLU A 292 25.66 20.25 -7.69
C GLU A 292 24.92 19.27 -8.59
N MET A 293 25.67 18.59 -9.46
CA MET A 293 25.15 17.50 -10.28
C MET A 293 25.07 16.21 -9.48
N MET A 294 23.95 15.51 -9.60
CA MET A 294 23.75 14.22 -8.95
C MET A 294 24.29 13.08 -9.81
N GLU A 295 25.13 12.23 -9.21
CA GLU A 295 25.60 11.00 -9.86
C GLU A 295 24.73 9.83 -9.40
N LEU A 296 23.88 9.33 -10.30
CA LEU A 296 22.90 8.29 -10.01
C LEU A 296 23.24 7.00 -10.76
N GLU A 297 23.24 5.88 -10.01
CA GLU A 297 23.34 4.54 -10.57
C GLU A 297 22.02 3.81 -10.42
N SER A 298 21.50 3.22 -11.50
CA SER A 298 20.24 2.47 -11.46
C SER A 298 20.37 1.21 -10.57
N VAL A 299 19.42 1.03 -9.68
CA VAL A 299 19.28 -0.13 -8.78
C VAL A 299 18.09 -0.99 -9.18
N ASP A 300 16.97 -0.36 -9.46
CA ASP A 300 15.74 -0.99 -9.93
C ASP A 300 15.07 -0.04 -10.93
N GLU A 301 15.14 -0.41 -12.22
CA GLU A 301 14.59 0.41 -13.30
C GLU A 301 13.07 0.41 -13.32
N GLU A 302 12.45 -0.69 -12.91
CA GLU A 302 11.00 -0.85 -12.91
C GLU A 302 10.34 0.07 -11.88
N GLU A 303 10.94 0.20 -10.70
CA GLU A 303 10.43 1.05 -9.62
C GLU A 303 11.09 2.45 -9.60
N GLY A 304 12.02 2.73 -10.51
CA GLY A 304 12.71 4.01 -10.60
C GLY A 304 13.58 4.33 -9.38
N ILE A 305 14.29 3.32 -8.90
CA ILE A 305 15.18 3.45 -7.74
C ILE A 305 16.63 3.53 -8.19
N TYR A 306 17.32 4.53 -7.68
CA TYR A 306 18.71 4.82 -7.99
C TYR A 306 19.54 4.84 -6.70
N ARG A 307 20.85 4.65 -6.84
CA ARG A 307 21.83 4.87 -5.79
C ARG A 307 22.58 6.17 -6.09
N LEU A 308 22.63 7.06 -5.12
CA LEU A 308 23.44 8.28 -5.20
C LEU A 308 24.90 7.91 -4.94
N LEU A 309 25.81 8.32 -5.82
CA LEU A 309 27.23 8.00 -5.72
C LEU A 309 28.06 9.10 -5.06
N ASN A 310 27.77 10.36 -5.37
CA ASN A 310 28.50 11.52 -4.89
C ASN A 310 27.88 12.05 -3.57
N HIS A 311 28.14 11.37 -2.46
CA HIS A 311 27.66 11.80 -1.13
C HIS A 311 28.68 11.49 -0.03
N ASN A 312 28.56 12.18 1.10
CA ASN A 312 29.45 12.04 2.26
C ASN A 312 28.85 11.18 3.41
N SER A 313 27.76 10.44 3.16
CA SER A 313 27.18 9.55 4.17
C SER A 313 28.00 8.27 4.31
N SER A 314 27.96 7.66 5.51
CA SER A 314 28.59 6.35 5.79
C SER A 314 27.81 5.17 5.21
N HIS A 315 26.57 5.38 4.78
CA HIS A 315 25.70 4.35 4.20
C HIS A 315 25.31 4.73 2.78
N ASP A 316 25.08 3.75 1.92
CA ASP A 316 24.50 3.97 0.61
C ASP A 316 23.17 4.72 0.72
N ILE A 317 22.98 5.71 -0.13
CA ILE A 317 21.73 6.47 -0.24
C ILE A 317 20.98 6.01 -1.47
N TYR A 318 19.73 5.62 -1.25
CA TYR A 318 18.79 5.29 -2.30
C TYR A 318 17.89 6.47 -2.60
N VAL A 319 17.63 6.66 -3.86
CA VAL A 319 16.83 7.76 -4.41
C VAL A 319 15.68 7.19 -5.22
N SER A 320 14.47 7.61 -4.93
CA SER A 320 13.34 7.45 -5.84
C SER A 320 13.08 8.78 -6.52
N ALA A 321 13.11 8.80 -7.84
CA ALA A 321 12.94 10.00 -8.65
C ALA A 321 11.60 9.98 -9.40
N SER A 322 10.82 11.03 -9.26
CA SER A 322 9.54 11.18 -9.94
C SER A 322 9.50 12.48 -10.71
N ARG A 323 9.30 12.40 -12.04
CA ARG A 323 9.18 13.57 -12.91
C ARG A 323 7.92 14.36 -12.57
N MET A 324 8.06 15.66 -12.44
CA MET A 324 6.98 16.60 -12.19
C MET A 324 6.41 17.13 -13.52
N GLY A 325 5.09 17.19 -13.60
CA GLY A 325 4.36 17.75 -14.75
C GLY A 325 4.24 19.27 -14.63
N MET A 326 5.35 19.97 -14.80
CA MET A 326 5.40 21.44 -14.69
C MET A 326 4.87 22.14 -15.94
N TYR A 327 5.02 21.53 -17.09
CA TYR A 327 4.70 22.11 -18.38
C TYR A 327 3.91 21.13 -19.26
N TYR A 328 2.99 21.66 -20.07
CA TYR A 328 2.28 20.88 -21.09
C TYR A 328 3.16 20.66 -22.32
N HIS A 329 2.82 19.66 -23.12
CA HIS A 329 3.45 19.45 -24.42
C HIS A 329 3.25 20.66 -25.33
N ASN A 330 4.27 20.96 -26.13
CA ASN A 330 4.31 22.12 -27.05
C ASN A 330 4.35 23.49 -26.35
N THR A 331 4.81 23.56 -25.11
CA THR A 331 5.14 24.84 -24.47
C THR A 331 6.62 25.20 -24.73
N PRO A 332 6.99 26.49 -24.72
CA PRO A 332 8.39 26.89 -24.88
C PRO A 332 9.35 26.31 -23.84
N PHE A 333 8.82 25.91 -22.67
CA PHE A 333 9.59 25.43 -21.51
C PHE A 333 9.50 23.93 -21.32
N GLU A 334 8.90 23.18 -22.24
CA GLU A 334 8.74 21.71 -22.12
C GLU A 334 10.06 20.97 -21.84
N GLY A 335 11.18 21.50 -22.32
CA GLY A 335 12.51 20.93 -22.11
C GLY A 335 13.10 21.15 -20.71
N GLU A 336 12.46 21.95 -19.86
CA GLU A 336 12.87 22.17 -18.47
C GLU A 336 12.17 21.15 -17.55
N GLU A 337 12.80 20.01 -17.35
CA GLU A 337 12.24 18.96 -16.53
C GLU A 337 12.58 19.15 -15.06
N TRP A 338 11.59 18.92 -14.22
CA TRP A 338 11.71 18.93 -12.76
C TRP A 338 11.42 17.55 -12.21
N TYR A 339 12.15 17.17 -11.17
CA TYR A 339 12.01 15.91 -10.48
C TYR A 339 11.88 16.12 -8.97
N LEU A 340 10.80 15.59 -8.39
CA LEU A 340 10.77 15.39 -6.95
C LEU A 340 11.46 14.08 -6.64
N MET A 341 12.40 14.12 -5.73
CA MET A 341 13.15 12.95 -5.30
C MET A 341 13.01 12.73 -3.80
N GLY A 342 12.77 11.49 -3.41
CA GLY A 342 12.92 11.06 -2.04
C GLY A 342 14.29 10.42 -1.83
N LEU A 343 14.98 10.75 -0.73
CA LEU A 343 16.27 10.19 -0.37
C LEU A 343 16.16 9.42 0.94
N MET A 344 16.71 8.21 0.95
CA MET A 344 16.68 7.35 2.13
C MET A 344 17.95 6.51 2.23
N GLU A 345 18.49 6.32 3.44
CA GLU A 345 19.59 5.39 3.66
C GLU A 345 19.14 3.95 3.41
N LYS A 346 20.02 3.16 2.76
CA LYS A 346 19.78 1.74 2.49
C LYS A 346 19.35 0.93 3.72
N PRO A 347 19.98 1.08 4.91
CA PRO A 347 19.56 0.33 6.10
C PRO A 347 18.15 0.69 6.57
N VAL A 348 17.70 1.92 6.32
CA VAL A 348 16.35 2.40 6.66
C VAL A 348 15.35 1.86 5.66
N LEU A 349 15.60 2.03 4.37
CA LEU A 349 14.76 1.55 3.28
C LEU A 349 14.58 0.03 3.34
N LEU A 350 15.67 -0.71 3.50
CA LEU A 350 15.68 -2.17 3.52
C LEU A 350 15.62 -2.77 4.94
N HIS A 351 15.15 -2.00 5.93
CA HIS A 351 15.06 -2.47 7.31
C HIS A 351 14.22 -3.76 7.43
N PHE A 352 13.08 -3.81 6.75
CA PHE A 352 12.19 -4.97 6.79
C PHE A 352 12.77 -6.19 6.07
N PRO A 353 13.27 -6.12 4.82
CA PRO A 353 13.98 -7.22 4.18
C PRO A 353 15.16 -7.75 5.00
N GLN A 354 16.00 -6.87 5.55
CA GLN A 354 17.13 -7.25 6.41
C GLN A 354 16.70 -7.91 7.72
N LYS A 355 15.54 -7.51 8.27
CA LYS A 355 14.95 -8.16 9.45
C LYS A 355 14.47 -9.56 9.10
N ILE A 356 13.82 -9.73 7.96
CA ILE A 356 13.41 -11.04 7.44
C ILE A 356 14.64 -11.91 7.22
N GLU A 357 15.66 -11.39 6.55
CA GLU A 357 16.91 -12.12 6.31
C GLU A 357 17.53 -12.63 7.62
N ARG A 358 17.68 -11.76 8.62
CA ARG A 358 18.20 -12.14 9.94
C ARG A 358 17.33 -13.17 10.64
N LEU A 359 16.01 -13.03 10.60
CA LEU A 359 15.07 -14.00 11.15
C LEU A 359 15.18 -15.36 10.46
N LEU A 360 15.32 -15.36 9.13
CA LEU A 360 15.47 -16.57 8.34
C LEU A 360 16.80 -17.27 8.63
N VAL A 361 17.89 -16.52 8.72
CA VAL A 361 19.20 -17.07 9.12
C VAL A 361 19.14 -17.64 10.54
N PHE A 362 18.52 -16.91 11.47
CA PHE A 362 18.33 -17.39 12.85
C PHE A 362 17.48 -18.66 12.89
N ALA A 363 16.37 -18.71 12.16
CA ALA A 363 15.51 -19.88 12.06
C ALA A 363 16.25 -21.07 11.46
N LEU A 364 17.08 -20.85 10.43
CA LEU A 364 17.93 -21.88 9.83
C LEU A 364 18.93 -22.44 10.84
N LEU A 365 19.63 -21.57 11.57
CA LEU A 365 20.59 -21.98 12.60
C LEU A 365 19.89 -22.69 13.75
N ALA A 366 18.74 -22.20 14.21
CA ALA A 366 17.96 -22.80 15.29
C ALA A 366 17.42 -24.19 14.89
N THR A 367 16.85 -24.32 13.69
CA THR A 367 16.35 -25.61 13.19
C THR A 367 17.46 -26.63 12.99
N THR A 368 18.62 -26.20 12.49
CA THR A 368 19.81 -27.04 12.36
C THR A 368 20.32 -27.49 13.72
N GLY A 369 20.42 -26.56 14.69
CA GLY A 369 20.83 -26.87 16.06
C GLY A 369 19.88 -27.84 16.77
N ILE A 370 18.57 -27.58 16.68
CA ILE A 370 17.53 -28.48 17.23
C ILE A 370 17.59 -29.85 16.55
N GLY A 371 17.75 -29.88 15.22
CA GLY A 371 17.90 -31.13 14.46
C GLY A 371 19.10 -31.96 14.92
N LEU A 372 20.24 -31.32 15.16
CA LEU A 372 21.44 -32.01 15.70
C LEU A 372 21.22 -32.52 17.12
N ILE A 373 20.57 -31.74 17.99
CA ILE A 373 20.25 -32.16 19.37
C ILE A 373 19.30 -33.36 19.35
N ILE A 374 18.25 -33.31 18.54
CA ILE A 374 17.29 -34.41 18.38
C ILE A 374 18.00 -35.64 17.82
N ALA A 375 18.87 -35.47 16.81
CA ALA A 375 19.66 -36.56 16.23
C ALA A 375 20.53 -37.25 17.27
N LEU A 376 21.24 -36.49 18.11
CA LEU A 376 22.02 -36.99 19.21
C LEU A 376 21.17 -37.70 20.26
N PHE A 377 20.06 -37.09 20.66
CA PHE A 377 19.13 -37.64 21.63
C PHE A 377 18.53 -38.98 21.16
N VAL A 378 18.01 -38.98 19.91
CA VAL A 378 17.45 -40.22 19.29
C VAL A 378 18.52 -41.30 19.14
N SER A 379 19.73 -40.93 18.73
CA SER A 379 20.83 -41.88 18.61
C SER A 379 21.20 -42.49 19.96
N VAL A 380 21.32 -41.69 21.01
CA VAL A 380 21.59 -42.17 22.38
C VAL A 380 20.40 -42.98 22.95
N TRP A 381 19.16 -42.49 22.70
CA TRP A 381 17.95 -43.19 23.14
C TRP A 381 17.79 -44.54 22.42
N PHE A 382 17.99 -44.60 21.10
CA PHE A 382 17.91 -45.85 20.32
C PHE A 382 18.95 -46.87 20.75
N THR A 383 20.18 -46.44 21.08
CA THR A 383 21.23 -47.31 21.57
C THR A 383 20.97 -47.82 23.00
N ARG A 384 20.36 -47.01 23.85
CA ARG A 384 20.02 -47.42 25.21
C ARG A 384 18.78 -48.33 25.27
N HIS A 385 17.81 -48.15 24.40
CA HIS A 385 16.50 -48.77 24.46
C HIS A 385 16.18 -49.69 23.29
N ALA A 386 17.16 -50.03 22.44
CA ALA A 386 16.97 -50.95 21.31
C ALA A 386 16.42 -52.35 21.73
N LYS A 387 16.50 -52.67 23.01
CA LYS A 387 15.87 -53.87 23.60
C LYS A 387 14.46 -53.61 24.18
N LEU A 388 14.10 -52.35 24.45
CA LEU A 388 12.81 -51.98 25.03
C LEU A 388 11.78 -51.60 23.96
N MET A 389 12.22 -51.25 22.74
CA MET A 389 11.32 -50.98 21.62
C MET A 389 10.53 -52.19 21.15
N GLU A 390 10.97 -53.39 21.50
CA GLU A 390 10.22 -54.62 21.21
C GLU A 390 9.02 -54.80 22.14
N LEU A 391 8.92 -54.01 23.19
CA LEU A 391 8.00 -54.33 24.34
C LEU A 391 7.01 -53.25 24.75
N SER A 392 7.06 -52.00 24.27
CA SER A 392 6.09 -51.04 24.84
C SER A 392 5.88 -49.74 24.03
N GLY A 393 4.65 -49.42 23.77
CA GLY A 393 4.18 -48.09 24.11
C GLY A 393 4.02 -47.04 22.99
N LEU A 394 4.34 -47.31 21.74
CA LEU A 394 4.00 -46.38 20.66
C LEU A 394 2.48 -46.37 20.38
N PRO A 395 1.86 -45.22 20.06
CA PRO A 395 0.43 -45.13 19.70
C PRO A 395 0.09 -45.86 18.39
N LEU A 396 0.97 -46.73 17.94
CA LEU A 396 0.88 -47.50 16.72
C LEU A 396 0.57 -48.96 17.05
N GLY A 397 -0.42 -49.50 16.38
CA GLY A 397 -0.68 -50.93 16.34
C GLY A 397 -0.08 -51.54 15.09
N VAL A 398 0.53 -52.70 15.18
CA VAL A 398 1.03 -53.44 14.00
C VAL A 398 0.38 -54.80 13.98
N PHE A 399 -0.08 -55.21 12.79
CA PHE A 399 -0.48 -56.61 12.57
C PHE A 399 0.18 -57.17 11.29
N GLU A 400 0.45 -58.48 11.30
CA GLU A 400 1.07 -59.19 10.17
C GLU A 400 0.17 -60.33 9.71
N LEU A 401 0.01 -60.41 8.39
CA LEU A 401 -0.68 -61.51 7.70
C LEU A 401 0.38 -62.30 6.89
N ARG A 402 0.83 -63.44 7.39
CA ARG A 402 1.84 -64.28 6.74
C ARG A 402 1.18 -65.23 5.73
N PRO A 403 1.84 -65.51 4.58
CA PRO A 403 1.29 -66.33 3.51
C PRO A 403 0.87 -67.74 3.96
N HIS A 404 1.75 -68.36 4.75
CA HIS A 404 1.59 -69.78 5.16
C HIS A 404 1.06 -69.96 6.60
N SER A 405 0.61 -68.90 7.23
CA SER A 405 0.06 -68.92 8.60
C SER A 405 -1.41 -68.62 8.58
N GLY A 406 -2.25 -69.50 9.16
CA GLY A 406 -3.66 -69.24 9.43
C GLY A 406 -3.86 -68.25 10.57
N LYS A 407 -2.76 -67.83 11.30
CA LYS A 407 -2.81 -66.91 12.43
C LYS A 407 -2.41 -65.51 12.05
N VAL A 408 -3.00 -64.53 12.71
CA VAL A 408 -2.63 -63.13 12.64
C VAL A 408 -1.74 -62.78 13.82
N PHE A 409 -0.58 -62.20 13.56
CA PHE A 409 0.21 -61.57 14.60
C PHE A 409 -0.28 -60.13 14.75
N MET A 410 -0.62 -59.70 15.94
CA MET A 410 -0.98 -58.31 16.21
C MET A 410 -0.42 -57.87 17.58
N THR A 411 -0.05 -56.58 17.62
CA THR A 411 0.40 -55.96 18.89
C THR A 411 -0.78 -55.71 19.81
N SER A 412 -0.51 -55.59 21.11
CA SER A 412 -1.53 -55.42 22.16
C SER A 412 -2.41 -54.17 22.00
N ARG A 413 -2.04 -53.22 21.13
CA ARG A 413 -2.82 -52.01 20.86
C ARG A 413 -3.82 -52.17 19.71
N ILE A 414 -3.67 -53.15 18.84
CA ILE A 414 -4.58 -53.37 17.71
C ILE A 414 -6.04 -53.49 18.15
N PRO A 415 -6.38 -54.29 19.23
CA PRO A 415 -7.74 -54.39 19.67
C PRO A 415 -8.38 -53.03 20.03
N SER A 416 -7.68 -52.17 20.75
CA SER A 416 -8.20 -50.87 21.14
C SER A 416 -8.24 -49.86 19.96
N LEU A 417 -7.32 -49.97 19.02
CA LEU A 417 -7.31 -49.12 17.81
C LEU A 417 -8.46 -49.44 16.86
N LEU A 418 -8.78 -50.73 16.70
CA LEU A 418 -9.84 -51.22 15.81
C LEU A 418 -11.18 -51.45 16.52
N ASN A 419 -11.32 -51.03 17.78
CA ASN A 419 -12.52 -51.26 18.63
C ASN A 419 -12.96 -52.71 18.69
N LEU A 420 -11.99 -53.67 18.75
CA LEU A 420 -12.30 -55.09 18.83
C LEU A 420 -12.74 -55.49 20.25
N THR A 421 -13.78 -56.30 20.33
CA THR A 421 -14.15 -56.96 21.58
C THR A 421 -13.15 -58.05 21.92
N TRP A 422 -13.08 -58.47 23.21
CA TRP A 422 -12.21 -59.55 23.64
C TRP A 422 -12.44 -60.87 22.88
N GLU A 423 -13.69 -61.17 22.53
CA GLU A 423 -14.03 -62.35 21.73
C GLU A 423 -13.51 -62.24 20.31
N GLN A 424 -13.66 -61.07 19.67
CA GLN A 424 -13.15 -60.79 18.33
C GLN A 424 -11.62 -60.88 18.27
N GLU A 425 -10.91 -60.30 19.25
CA GLU A 425 -9.46 -60.41 19.36
C GLU A 425 -9.01 -61.89 19.41
N ARG A 426 -9.66 -62.68 20.23
CA ARG A 426 -9.34 -64.10 20.36
C ARG A 426 -9.60 -64.89 19.07
N ILE A 427 -10.65 -64.58 18.35
CA ILE A 427 -10.98 -65.21 17.08
C ILE A 427 -10.00 -64.76 15.98
N PHE A 428 -9.78 -63.47 15.86
CA PHE A 428 -8.98 -62.88 14.78
C PHE A 428 -7.49 -63.22 14.89
N THR A 429 -6.94 -63.36 16.07
CA THR A 429 -5.58 -63.84 16.27
C THR A 429 -5.35 -65.27 15.76
N ARG A 430 -6.41 -66.07 15.72
CA ARG A 430 -6.35 -67.50 15.33
C ARG A 430 -6.88 -67.79 13.90
N ASP A 431 -7.67 -66.89 13.35
CA ASP A 431 -8.34 -67.07 12.08
C ASP A 431 -8.09 -65.86 11.14
N LYS A 432 -7.10 -66.00 10.28
CA LYS A 432 -6.70 -64.98 9.32
C LYS A 432 -7.84 -64.63 8.35
N ILE A 433 -8.70 -65.61 7.99
CA ILE A 433 -9.77 -65.37 7.00
C ILE A 433 -10.80 -64.42 7.59
N LYS A 434 -11.28 -64.71 8.80
CA LYS A 434 -12.24 -63.87 9.52
C LYS A 434 -11.72 -62.47 9.78
N PHE A 435 -10.42 -62.35 10.11
CA PHE A 435 -9.81 -61.00 10.26
C PHE A 435 -9.73 -60.23 8.94
N THR A 436 -9.46 -60.92 7.84
CA THR A 436 -9.42 -60.29 6.52
C THR A 436 -10.81 -59.87 6.07
N GLU A 437 -11.84 -60.63 6.37
CA GLU A 437 -13.23 -60.27 6.12
C GLU A 437 -13.65 -59.04 6.94
N PHE A 438 -13.32 -58.99 8.20
CA PHE A 438 -13.53 -57.83 9.07
C PHE A 438 -12.84 -56.57 8.50
N LEU A 439 -11.59 -56.68 8.03
CA LEU A 439 -10.89 -55.55 7.45
C LEU A 439 -11.54 -55.03 6.15
N LYS A 440 -12.28 -55.87 5.40
CA LYS A 440 -13.02 -55.41 4.20
C LYS A 440 -14.19 -54.50 4.59
N GLU A 441 -14.78 -54.66 5.79
CA GLU A 441 -15.82 -53.76 6.28
C GLU A 441 -15.32 -52.32 6.45
N PHE A 442 -14.04 -52.14 6.73
CA PHE A 442 -13.40 -50.82 6.84
C PHE A 442 -13.37 -50.05 5.49
N GLU A 443 -13.45 -50.74 4.34
CA GLU A 443 -13.48 -50.02 3.05
C GLU A 443 -14.75 -49.16 2.93
N ASN A 444 -15.84 -49.53 3.62
CA ASN A 444 -17.07 -48.74 3.66
C ASN A 444 -17.03 -47.57 4.65
N LEU A 445 -16.00 -47.51 5.52
CA LEU A 445 -15.81 -46.48 6.58
C LEU A 445 -14.76 -45.42 6.16
N ARG A 446 -14.35 -45.40 4.89
CA ARG A 446 -13.32 -44.49 4.37
C ARG A 446 -13.82 -43.05 4.41
N ASP A 447 -13.05 -42.18 5.09
CA ASP A 447 -13.33 -40.74 5.21
C ASP A 447 -12.14 -39.95 4.66
N GLY A 448 -12.20 -39.61 3.35
CA GLY A 448 -11.15 -38.87 2.65
C GLY A 448 -10.28 -39.72 1.72
N GLY A 449 -9.31 -39.06 1.03
CA GLY A 449 -8.48 -39.65 -0.03
C GLY A 449 -7.32 -40.55 0.41
N ASP A 450 -6.88 -40.46 1.66
CA ASP A 450 -5.78 -41.24 2.25
C ASP A 450 -6.36 -42.35 3.11
N ASP A 451 -5.75 -43.56 3.14
CA ASP A 451 -6.17 -44.76 3.89
C ASP A 451 -6.57 -44.50 5.37
N THR A 452 -7.48 -43.51 5.55
CA THR A 452 -8.01 -43.04 6.82
C THR A 452 -9.49 -43.46 6.92
N PHE A 453 -9.83 -44.02 8.06
CA PHE A 453 -11.15 -44.63 8.33
C PHE A 453 -11.76 -44.00 9.57
N ARG A 454 -13.05 -43.69 9.50
CA ARG A 454 -13.81 -43.15 10.61
C ARG A 454 -14.51 -44.29 11.35
N LEU A 455 -14.22 -44.43 12.62
CA LEU A 455 -14.87 -45.40 13.51
C LEU A 455 -15.80 -44.67 14.48
N GLU A 456 -17.02 -45.15 14.64
CA GLU A 456 -17.93 -44.70 15.69
C GLU A 456 -17.62 -45.49 17.00
N SER A 457 -17.48 -44.77 18.11
CA SER A 457 -17.24 -45.30 19.43
C SER A 457 -18.23 -44.69 20.42
N GLU A 458 -18.44 -45.31 21.58
CA GLU A 458 -19.27 -44.78 22.67
C GLU A 458 -18.78 -43.40 23.15
N ASP A 459 -17.47 -43.13 23.01
CA ASP A 459 -16.82 -41.88 23.40
C ASP A 459 -16.75 -40.83 22.24
N GLY A 460 -17.35 -41.13 21.07
CA GLY A 460 -17.34 -40.24 19.89
C GLY A 460 -16.70 -40.87 18.67
N SER A 461 -16.56 -40.07 17.58
CA SER A 461 -15.92 -40.52 16.33
C SER A 461 -14.40 -40.54 16.49
N LYS A 462 -13.79 -41.62 16.04
CA LYS A 462 -12.33 -41.83 16.03
C LYS A 462 -11.85 -42.04 14.61
N TRP A 463 -10.72 -41.44 14.26
CA TRP A 463 -10.10 -41.62 12.94
C TRP A 463 -8.82 -42.43 13.06
N ILE A 464 -8.74 -43.52 12.29
CA ILE A 464 -7.53 -44.35 12.22
C ILE A 464 -6.99 -44.35 10.80
N LYS A 465 -5.65 -44.40 10.67
CA LYS A 465 -4.95 -44.56 9.42
C LYS A 465 -4.33 -45.95 9.36
N ILE A 466 -4.58 -46.70 8.26
CA ILE A 466 -4.06 -48.05 8.08
C ILE A 466 -3.08 -48.03 6.88
N THR A 467 -1.80 -48.11 7.17
CA THR A 467 -0.75 -48.17 6.15
C THR A 467 -0.34 -49.62 5.91
N LYS A 468 -0.51 -50.08 4.65
CA LYS A 468 -0.20 -51.44 4.23
C LYS A 468 1.12 -51.52 3.49
N LYS A 469 1.99 -52.46 3.91
CA LYS A 469 3.25 -52.77 3.21
C LYS A 469 3.36 -54.28 2.98
N ILE A 470 3.74 -54.70 1.79
CA ILE A 470 3.93 -56.10 1.42
C ILE A 470 5.43 -56.34 1.26
N MET A 471 5.98 -57.29 2.00
CA MET A 471 7.39 -57.70 1.95
C MET A 471 7.45 -59.23 2.04
N ASP A 472 8.14 -59.86 1.12
CA ASP A 472 8.32 -61.33 1.02
C ASP A 472 7.00 -62.11 1.19
N GLY A 473 5.93 -61.61 0.53
CA GLY A 473 4.59 -62.21 0.60
C GLY A 473 3.86 -62.00 1.96
N THR A 474 4.50 -61.39 2.94
CA THR A 474 3.88 -61.01 4.23
C THR A 474 3.25 -59.62 4.10
N VAL A 475 1.98 -59.50 4.42
CA VAL A 475 1.29 -58.22 4.54
C VAL A 475 1.46 -57.71 5.96
N ARG A 476 2.16 -56.58 6.10
CA ARG A 476 2.34 -55.88 7.34
C ARG A 476 1.53 -54.57 7.28
N CYS A 477 0.68 -54.38 8.28
CA CYS A 477 -0.11 -53.15 8.38
C CYS A 477 0.23 -52.42 9.69
N VAL A 478 0.38 -51.13 9.58
CA VAL A 478 0.51 -50.21 10.69
C VAL A 478 -0.81 -49.46 10.83
N VAL A 479 -1.37 -49.48 12.03
CA VAL A 479 -2.60 -48.78 12.39
C VAL A 479 -2.26 -47.64 13.33
N GLU A 480 -2.68 -46.47 13.02
CA GLU A 480 -2.39 -45.22 13.74
C GLU A 480 -3.69 -44.49 14.06
N ASP A 481 -3.79 -43.95 15.27
CA ASP A 481 -4.87 -43.03 15.64
C ASP A 481 -4.53 -41.62 15.21
N VAL A 482 -5.29 -41.09 14.29
CA VAL A 482 -5.09 -39.73 13.69
C VAL A 482 -6.25 -38.79 14.03
N THR A 483 -7.01 -39.11 15.10
CA THR A 483 -8.20 -38.34 15.49
C THR A 483 -7.88 -36.89 15.76
N ASP A 484 -6.84 -36.61 16.54
CA ASP A 484 -6.45 -35.24 16.90
C ASP A 484 -5.99 -34.42 15.67
N GLU A 485 -5.23 -35.06 14.76
CA GLU A 485 -4.80 -34.41 13.51
C GLU A 485 -5.96 -34.02 12.62
N VAL A 486 -6.95 -34.91 12.47
CA VAL A 486 -8.12 -34.65 11.65
C VAL A 486 -8.99 -33.55 12.26
N LEU A 487 -9.19 -33.56 13.57
CA LEU A 487 -9.97 -32.55 14.28
C LEU A 487 -9.29 -31.18 14.25
N GLN A 488 -7.97 -31.13 14.45
CA GLN A 488 -7.20 -29.89 14.31
C GLN A 488 -7.27 -29.33 12.91
N THR A 489 -7.13 -30.17 11.89
CA THR A 489 -7.20 -29.74 10.50
C THR A 489 -8.57 -29.13 10.17
N LYS A 490 -9.65 -29.77 10.65
CA LYS A 490 -11.03 -29.25 10.47
C LYS A 490 -11.24 -27.92 11.23
N ALA A 491 -10.70 -27.78 12.44
CA ALA A 491 -10.79 -26.55 13.21
C ALA A 491 -10.04 -25.39 12.53
N LEU A 492 -8.82 -25.64 12.05
CA LEU A 492 -8.01 -24.65 11.31
C LEU A 492 -8.67 -24.20 10.00
N GLN A 493 -9.39 -25.12 9.33
CA GLN A 493 -10.15 -24.76 8.12
C GLN A 493 -11.28 -23.77 8.43
N VAL A 494 -12.01 -23.99 9.52
CA VAL A 494 -13.10 -23.10 9.95
C VAL A 494 -12.56 -21.72 10.34
N GLU A 495 -11.43 -21.67 11.04
CA GLU A 495 -10.80 -20.40 11.45
C GLU A 495 -10.25 -19.63 10.25
N ARG A 496 -9.64 -20.33 9.29
CA ARG A 496 -9.10 -19.74 8.06
C ARG A 496 -10.16 -19.08 7.18
N ASP A 497 -11.39 -19.56 7.23
CA ASP A 497 -12.47 -19.11 6.33
C ASP A 497 -13.32 -17.99 6.99
N ARG A 498 -12.91 -17.48 8.19
CA ARG A 498 -13.57 -16.37 8.88
C ARG A 498 -12.78 -15.07 8.79
N ASP A 499 -13.49 -13.94 8.83
CA ASP A 499 -12.90 -12.60 8.98
C ASP A 499 -12.59 -12.34 10.44
N GLY A 500 -11.33 -12.01 10.74
CA GLY A 500 -10.85 -11.86 12.11
C GLY A 500 -11.47 -10.70 12.90
N LEU A 501 -12.01 -9.67 12.21
CA LEU A 501 -12.63 -8.53 12.87
C LEU A 501 -14.11 -8.76 13.16
N THR A 502 -14.83 -9.36 12.22
CA THR A 502 -16.30 -9.45 12.22
C THR A 502 -16.84 -10.85 12.47
N GLY A 503 -16.01 -11.89 12.34
CA GLY A 503 -16.40 -13.28 12.50
C GLY A 503 -17.30 -13.86 11.41
N VAL A 504 -17.72 -13.08 10.43
CA VAL A 504 -18.41 -13.59 9.22
C VAL A 504 -17.42 -14.28 8.28
N GLY A 505 -17.87 -14.86 7.17
CA GLY A 505 -16.99 -15.42 6.16
C GLY A 505 -16.04 -14.35 5.61
N ASN A 506 -14.77 -14.69 5.43
CA ASN A 506 -13.82 -13.78 4.82
C ASN A 506 -13.89 -13.87 3.27
N ARG A 507 -13.08 -13.05 2.61
CA ARG A 507 -12.99 -13.02 1.15
C ARG A 507 -12.67 -14.40 0.55
N LEU A 508 -11.78 -15.18 1.19
CA LEU A 508 -11.42 -16.52 0.71
C LEU A 508 -12.62 -17.48 0.76
N ALA A 509 -13.40 -17.43 1.84
CA ALA A 509 -14.63 -18.21 1.96
C ALA A 509 -15.65 -17.82 0.89
N PHE A 510 -15.75 -16.52 0.58
CA PHE A 510 -16.60 -16.04 -0.50
C PHE A 510 -16.14 -16.53 -1.87
N GLU A 511 -14.86 -16.44 -2.19
CA GLU A 511 -14.29 -16.92 -3.45
C GLU A 511 -14.52 -18.43 -3.65
N LYS A 512 -14.35 -19.25 -2.61
CA LYS A 512 -14.68 -20.67 -2.62
C LYS A 512 -16.19 -20.93 -2.89
N LYS A 513 -17.06 -20.13 -2.24
CA LYS A 513 -18.51 -20.24 -2.48
C LYS A 513 -18.84 -19.90 -3.93
N MET A 514 -18.19 -18.88 -4.49
CA MET A 514 -18.36 -18.49 -5.89
C MET A 514 -17.87 -19.56 -6.87
N GLU A 515 -16.78 -20.23 -6.56
CA GLU A 515 -16.28 -21.37 -7.34
C GLU A 515 -17.28 -22.53 -7.35
N CYS A 516 -17.75 -22.91 -6.16
CA CYS A 516 -18.76 -23.95 -6.02
C CYS A 516 -20.08 -23.62 -6.77
N LEU A 517 -20.50 -22.36 -6.74
CA LEU A 517 -21.68 -21.90 -7.47
C LEU A 517 -21.47 -21.87 -8.97
N ARG A 518 -20.25 -21.60 -9.45
CA ARG A 518 -19.90 -21.66 -10.88
C ARG A 518 -20.02 -23.07 -11.41
N ASP A 519 -19.49 -24.04 -10.68
CA ASP A 519 -19.52 -25.46 -11.09
C ASP A 519 -20.95 -26.04 -11.13
N ASN A 520 -21.85 -25.45 -10.34
CA ASN A 520 -23.25 -25.87 -10.25
C ASN A 520 -24.23 -24.85 -10.88
N PHE A 521 -23.73 -23.90 -11.68
CA PHE A 521 -24.58 -22.87 -12.29
C PHE A 521 -25.55 -23.47 -13.30
N GLY A 522 -26.84 -23.20 -13.15
CA GLY A 522 -27.89 -23.74 -14.03
C GLY A 522 -28.47 -25.07 -13.60
N SER A 523 -28.02 -25.71 -12.51
CA SER A 523 -28.53 -27.02 -12.02
C SER A 523 -29.81 -26.92 -11.15
N GLY A 524 -30.63 -25.87 -11.34
CA GLY A 524 -31.90 -25.68 -10.63
C GLY A 524 -31.84 -24.72 -9.45
N ASN A 525 -30.66 -24.36 -8.96
CA ASN A 525 -30.48 -23.36 -7.91
C ASN A 525 -30.71 -21.94 -8.45
N ARG A 526 -31.38 -21.10 -7.65
CA ARG A 526 -31.60 -19.68 -7.95
C ARG A 526 -30.76 -18.84 -6.98
N PRO A 527 -29.48 -18.61 -7.31
CA PRO A 527 -28.62 -17.77 -6.46
C PRO A 527 -29.08 -16.32 -6.50
N GLY A 528 -29.04 -15.68 -5.33
CA GLY A 528 -29.22 -14.25 -5.16
C GLY A 528 -28.06 -13.68 -4.34
N PHE A 529 -27.78 -12.41 -4.54
CA PHE A 529 -26.76 -11.69 -3.77
C PHE A 529 -27.30 -10.36 -3.28
N VAL A 530 -26.95 -10.02 -2.06
CA VAL A 530 -27.06 -8.65 -1.54
C VAL A 530 -25.65 -8.13 -1.35
N MET A 531 -25.31 -7.06 -2.04
CA MET A 531 -24.05 -6.33 -1.86
C MET A 531 -24.28 -5.15 -0.92
N CYS A 532 -23.41 -4.99 0.04
CA CYS A 532 -23.48 -3.95 1.06
C CYS A 532 -22.15 -3.23 1.17
N ASP A 533 -22.19 -1.91 1.34
CA ASP A 533 -21.01 -1.05 1.44
C ASP A 533 -21.27 0.02 2.53
N LEU A 534 -20.33 0.12 3.46
CA LEU A 534 -20.42 1.09 4.55
C LEU A 534 -20.16 2.51 4.05
N ASN A 535 -21.06 3.40 4.34
CA ASN A 535 -20.91 4.80 3.95
C ASN A 535 -19.96 5.53 4.93
N ASN A 536 -19.09 6.36 4.37
CA ASN A 536 -18.22 7.28 5.11
C ASN A 536 -17.23 6.61 6.10
N LEU A 537 -16.94 5.31 5.98
CA LEU A 537 -16.00 4.64 6.88
C LEU A 537 -14.65 5.34 6.92
N LYS A 538 -14.16 5.82 5.77
CA LYS A 538 -12.92 6.59 5.71
C LYS A 538 -12.98 7.86 6.57
N CYS A 539 -14.06 8.61 6.49
CA CYS A 539 -14.23 9.81 7.31
C CYS A 539 -14.26 9.45 8.80
N VAL A 540 -14.95 8.36 9.16
CA VAL A 540 -14.97 7.86 10.54
C VAL A 540 -13.57 7.50 11.02
N ASN A 541 -12.78 6.81 10.20
CA ASN A 541 -11.40 6.49 10.53
C ASN A 541 -10.53 7.73 10.68
N ASP A 542 -10.68 8.70 9.77
CA ASP A 542 -9.86 9.91 9.74
C ASP A 542 -10.22 10.87 10.91
N GLU A 543 -11.48 10.90 11.34
CA GLU A 543 -11.99 11.82 12.36
C GLU A 543 -12.01 11.21 13.78
N PHE A 544 -12.35 9.92 13.91
CA PHE A 544 -12.55 9.23 15.20
C PHE A 544 -11.54 8.10 15.45
N GLY A 545 -10.66 7.85 14.52
CA GLY A 545 -9.62 6.81 14.61
C GLY A 545 -10.09 5.42 14.16
N HIS A 546 -9.12 4.55 13.87
CA HIS A 546 -9.35 3.20 13.35
C HIS A 546 -10.15 2.31 14.31
N ASP A 547 -10.01 2.49 15.62
CA ASP A 547 -10.78 1.71 16.60
C ASP A 547 -12.29 1.94 16.45
N LYS A 548 -12.70 3.19 16.20
CA LYS A 548 -14.09 3.54 15.93
C LYS A 548 -14.56 3.03 14.56
N GLY A 549 -13.71 3.05 13.57
CA GLY A 549 -13.98 2.41 12.29
C GLY A 549 -14.19 0.90 12.41
N ASP A 550 -13.39 0.24 13.22
CA ASP A 550 -13.52 -1.19 13.52
C ASP A 550 -14.82 -1.51 14.27
N GLU A 551 -15.22 -0.66 15.23
CA GLU A 551 -16.53 -0.76 15.90
C GLU A 551 -17.67 -0.62 14.89
N TYR A 552 -17.57 0.33 13.98
CA TYR A 552 -18.56 0.53 12.92
C TYR A 552 -18.65 -0.68 11.98
N ILE A 553 -17.51 -1.26 11.59
CA ILE A 553 -17.46 -2.47 10.75
C ILE A 553 -18.11 -3.66 11.49
N ARG A 554 -17.84 -3.85 12.78
CA ARG A 554 -18.47 -4.90 13.59
C ARG A 554 -19.98 -4.70 13.70
N ALA A 555 -20.42 -3.50 13.99
CA ALA A 555 -21.84 -3.17 14.06
C ALA A 555 -22.56 -3.41 12.71
N ALA A 556 -21.91 -3.08 11.61
CA ALA A 556 -22.42 -3.34 10.27
C ALA A 556 -22.53 -4.85 9.98
N ALA A 557 -21.50 -5.63 10.32
CA ALA A 557 -21.51 -7.07 10.15
C ALA A 557 -22.63 -7.74 10.97
N ASP A 558 -22.83 -7.30 12.21
CA ASP A 558 -23.88 -7.80 13.10
C ASP A 558 -25.28 -7.40 12.59
N ALA A 559 -25.45 -6.18 12.09
CA ALA A 559 -26.69 -5.73 11.47
C ALA A 559 -27.03 -6.57 10.22
N ILE A 560 -26.06 -6.84 9.35
CA ILE A 560 -26.24 -7.66 8.15
C ILE A 560 -26.57 -9.11 8.55
N ARG A 561 -25.82 -9.70 9.47
CA ARG A 561 -26.04 -11.07 9.95
C ARG A 561 -27.40 -11.26 10.59
N THR A 562 -27.84 -10.28 11.39
CA THR A 562 -29.16 -10.31 12.05
C THR A 562 -30.29 -10.09 11.02
N ALA A 563 -30.04 -9.31 10.00
CA ALA A 563 -31.00 -9.05 8.94
C ALA A 563 -31.25 -10.26 8.05
N PHE A 564 -30.26 -11.15 7.90
CA PHE A 564 -30.33 -12.35 7.06
C PHE A 564 -30.00 -13.62 7.89
N PRO A 565 -30.87 -14.02 8.81
CA PRO A 565 -30.61 -15.16 9.70
C PRO A 565 -30.53 -16.45 8.91
N GLY A 566 -29.47 -17.23 9.16
CA GLY A 566 -29.21 -18.51 8.48
C GLY A 566 -28.56 -18.39 7.11
N GLU A 567 -28.42 -17.18 6.57
CA GLU A 567 -27.78 -16.95 5.28
C GLU A 567 -26.27 -16.72 5.44
N ALA A 568 -25.51 -17.02 4.40
CA ALA A 568 -24.06 -16.85 4.42
C ALA A 568 -23.69 -15.39 4.18
N VAL A 569 -23.04 -14.78 5.16
CA VAL A 569 -22.55 -13.41 5.12
C VAL A 569 -21.03 -13.43 5.00
N TYR A 570 -20.49 -12.61 4.12
CA TYR A 570 -19.06 -12.49 3.86
C TYR A 570 -18.61 -11.04 3.88
N ARG A 571 -17.42 -10.80 4.40
CA ARG A 571 -16.71 -9.54 4.22
C ARG A 571 -15.72 -9.70 3.07
N ILE A 572 -15.94 -8.99 1.97
CA ILE A 572 -15.19 -9.14 0.72
C ILE A 572 -14.18 -8.01 0.49
N GLY A 573 -14.33 -6.91 1.19
CA GLY A 573 -13.45 -5.73 1.17
C GLY A 573 -13.39 -5.08 2.55
N GLY A 574 -12.71 -3.95 2.66
CA GLY A 574 -12.58 -3.21 3.91
C GLY A 574 -13.93 -2.79 4.50
N ASP A 575 -14.78 -2.21 3.65
CA ASP A 575 -16.12 -1.69 3.93
C ASP A 575 -17.23 -2.44 3.19
N GLU A 576 -16.90 -3.52 2.46
CA GLU A 576 -17.80 -4.23 1.58
C GLU A 576 -18.18 -5.60 2.14
N PHE A 577 -19.47 -5.90 2.09
CA PHE A 577 -20.03 -7.18 2.49
C PHE A 577 -20.91 -7.76 1.37
N ALA A 578 -20.95 -9.08 1.32
CA ALA A 578 -21.85 -9.84 0.45
C ALA A 578 -22.68 -10.83 1.27
N VAL A 579 -23.96 -10.91 0.98
CA VAL A 579 -24.85 -11.96 1.49
C VAL A 579 -25.27 -12.84 0.34
N TYR A 580 -25.08 -14.14 0.50
CA TYR A 580 -25.57 -15.14 -0.45
C TYR A 580 -26.94 -15.64 -0.03
N LEU A 581 -27.91 -15.53 -0.93
CA LEU A 581 -29.27 -16.00 -0.74
C LEU A 581 -29.54 -17.19 -1.64
N GLU A 582 -29.82 -18.34 -1.04
CA GLU A 582 -30.10 -19.57 -1.78
C GLU A 582 -31.60 -19.79 -1.91
N ASN A 583 -32.10 -19.82 -3.15
CA ASN A 583 -33.52 -20.07 -3.44
C ASN A 583 -34.50 -19.13 -2.70
N LYS A 584 -34.09 -17.90 -2.45
CA LYS A 584 -34.92 -16.84 -1.87
C LYS A 584 -35.51 -15.96 -2.96
N ASP A 585 -36.40 -15.08 -2.55
CA ASP A 585 -37.09 -14.12 -3.43
C ASP A 585 -36.63 -12.67 -3.17
N ALA A 586 -37.11 -11.78 -4.00
CA ALA A 586 -36.79 -10.36 -3.88
C ALA A 586 -37.36 -9.72 -2.60
N GLU A 587 -38.47 -10.26 -2.06
CA GLU A 587 -39.09 -9.78 -0.83
C GLU A 587 -38.15 -10.01 0.37
N THR A 588 -37.54 -11.21 0.47
CA THR A 588 -36.51 -11.52 1.48
C THR A 588 -35.35 -10.52 1.45
N ALA A 589 -34.87 -10.16 0.25
CA ALA A 589 -33.78 -9.20 0.12
C ALA A 589 -34.23 -7.77 0.53
N VAL A 590 -35.42 -7.35 0.12
CA VAL A 590 -35.97 -6.01 0.46
C VAL A 590 -36.19 -5.87 1.96
N GLU A 591 -36.80 -6.87 2.60
CA GLU A 591 -37.00 -6.89 4.04
C GLU A 591 -35.67 -6.91 4.81
N GLY A 592 -34.69 -7.73 4.36
CA GLY A 592 -33.37 -7.77 4.96
C GLY A 592 -32.68 -6.40 4.87
N ILE A 593 -32.73 -5.75 3.71
CA ILE A 593 -32.17 -4.41 3.53
C ILE A 593 -32.89 -3.37 4.41
N ALA A 594 -34.21 -3.48 4.56
CA ALA A 594 -34.95 -2.61 5.46
C ALA A 594 -34.53 -2.79 6.93
N ARG A 595 -34.32 -4.06 7.37
CA ARG A 595 -33.80 -4.39 8.71
C ARG A 595 -32.39 -3.83 8.93
N ILE A 596 -31.49 -3.96 7.93
CA ILE A 596 -30.16 -3.35 7.99
C ILE A 596 -30.27 -1.84 8.21
N LYS A 597 -31.11 -1.18 7.42
CA LYS A 597 -31.31 0.26 7.50
C LYS A 597 -31.77 0.66 8.92
N THR A 598 -32.79 0.00 9.46
CA THR A 598 -33.30 0.29 10.82
C THR A 598 -32.22 0.06 11.87
N ALA A 599 -31.48 -1.04 11.82
CA ALA A 599 -30.41 -1.34 12.76
C ALA A 599 -29.29 -0.30 12.70
N MET A 600 -28.93 0.14 11.50
CA MET A 600 -27.89 1.17 11.34
C MET A 600 -28.35 2.57 11.74
N GLU A 601 -29.62 2.91 11.54
CA GLU A 601 -30.20 4.15 12.07
C GLU A 601 -30.21 4.16 13.60
N GLU A 602 -30.50 3.03 14.22
CA GLU A 602 -30.47 2.85 15.67
C GLU A 602 -29.04 2.94 16.22
N TYR A 603 -28.10 2.26 15.59
CA TYR A 603 -26.67 2.38 15.90
C TYR A 603 -26.16 3.81 15.72
N SER A 604 -26.53 4.48 14.63
CA SER A 604 -26.14 5.86 14.33
C SER A 604 -26.59 6.86 15.41
N ARG A 605 -27.72 6.63 16.08
CA ARG A 605 -28.19 7.48 17.18
C ARG A 605 -27.31 7.41 18.43
N THR A 606 -26.54 6.34 18.58
CA THR A 606 -25.61 6.14 19.71
C THR A 606 -24.18 6.59 19.40
N GLN A 607 -23.92 7.04 18.18
CA GLN A 607 -22.59 7.44 17.72
C GLN A 607 -22.53 8.94 17.43
N GLU A 608 -21.34 9.49 17.43
CA GLU A 608 -21.09 10.89 17.05
C GLU A 608 -21.00 11.10 15.53
N PHE A 609 -21.14 10.02 14.75
CA PHE A 609 -21.12 10.04 13.29
C PHE A 609 -22.35 9.36 12.70
N HIS A 610 -22.66 9.68 11.45
CA HIS A 610 -23.78 9.05 10.74
C HIS A 610 -23.35 7.71 10.14
N ALA A 611 -23.82 6.62 10.73
CA ALA A 611 -23.58 5.27 10.26
C ALA A 611 -24.70 4.82 9.29
N ALA A 612 -24.35 4.41 8.10
CA ALA A 612 -25.31 3.92 7.12
C ALA A 612 -24.65 2.92 6.15
N ILE A 613 -25.43 1.98 5.65
CA ILE A 613 -24.99 0.97 4.69
C ILE A 613 -25.76 1.15 3.39
N ALA A 614 -25.04 1.33 2.30
CA ALA A 614 -25.62 1.24 0.97
C ALA A 614 -25.79 -0.22 0.57
N SER A 615 -26.97 -0.62 0.11
CA SER A 615 -27.24 -2.00 -0.24
C SER A 615 -27.91 -2.11 -1.61
N GLY A 616 -27.58 -3.18 -2.32
CA GLY A 616 -28.21 -3.51 -3.59
C GLY A 616 -28.30 -5.02 -3.75
N TYR A 617 -29.33 -5.51 -4.38
CA TYR A 617 -29.54 -6.93 -4.55
C TYR A 617 -29.86 -7.31 -6.00
N ALA A 618 -29.55 -8.55 -6.34
CA ALA A 618 -29.99 -9.17 -7.58
C ALA A 618 -30.12 -10.70 -7.40
N PHE A 619 -31.08 -11.26 -8.10
CA PHE A 619 -31.32 -12.70 -8.18
C PHE A 619 -31.07 -13.20 -9.60
N TYR A 620 -30.77 -14.46 -9.69
CA TYR A 620 -30.61 -15.14 -10.98
C TYR A 620 -31.82 -14.88 -11.89
N THR A 621 -31.57 -14.43 -13.08
CA THR A 621 -32.61 -14.18 -14.12
C THR A 621 -32.30 -15.03 -15.33
N PRO A 622 -33.12 -16.08 -15.61
CA PRO A 622 -32.95 -16.93 -16.79
C PRO A 622 -32.91 -16.12 -18.09
N GLY A 623 -31.97 -16.45 -18.96
CA GLY A 623 -31.79 -15.79 -20.26
C GLY A 623 -31.06 -14.44 -20.22
N ARG A 624 -30.78 -13.93 -19.03
CA ARG A 624 -30.00 -12.70 -18.81
C ARG A 624 -28.61 -12.96 -18.22
N ASP A 625 -28.55 -13.84 -17.22
CA ASP A 625 -27.32 -14.13 -16.51
C ASP A 625 -26.69 -15.40 -17.08
N LEU A 626 -25.51 -15.28 -17.64
CA LEU A 626 -24.72 -16.37 -18.20
C LEU A 626 -23.80 -17.02 -17.15
N GLU A 627 -23.40 -16.27 -16.14
CA GLU A 627 -22.56 -16.73 -15.04
C GLU A 627 -22.98 -16.09 -13.72
N VAL A 628 -22.52 -16.65 -12.60
CA VAL A 628 -22.80 -16.13 -11.25
C VAL A 628 -22.34 -14.68 -11.08
N LYS A 629 -21.25 -14.30 -11.76
CA LYS A 629 -20.69 -12.95 -11.73
C LYS A 629 -21.65 -11.89 -12.30
N ASP A 630 -22.50 -12.25 -13.25
CA ASP A 630 -23.49 -11.32 -13.83
C ASP A 630 -24.50 -10.85 -12.77
N ILE A 631 -24.92 -11.78 -11.90
CA ILE A 631 -25.83 -11.47 -10.80
C ILE A 631 -25.16 -10.52 -9.81
N MET A 632 -23.91 -10.79 -9.44
CA MET A 632 -23.14 -9.94 -8.54
C MET A 632 -22.95 -8.54 -9.11
N THR A 633 -22.57 -8.44 -10.38
CA THR A 633 -22.36 -7.14 -11.06
C THR A 633 -23.65 -6.31 -11.04
N ARG A 634 -24.81 -6.95 -11.17
CA ARG A 634 -26.10 -6.24 -11.05
C ARG A 634 -26.40 -5.80 -9.62
N ALA A 635 -26.15 -6.66 -8.64
CA ALA A 635 -26.34 -6.32 -7.23
C ALA A 635 -25.44 -5.13 -6.84
N ASP A 636 -24.17 -5.16 -7.25
CA ASP A 636 -23.20 -4.09 -7.04
C ASP A 636 -23.66 -2.78 -7.71
N ALA A 637 -24.09 -2.83 -8.97
CA ALA A 637 -24.61 -1.65 -9.65
C ALA A 637 -25.84 -1.05 -8.97
N TYR A 638 -26.69 -1.85 -8.31
CA TYR A 638 -27.84 -1.36 -7.52
C TYR A 638 -27.35 -0.75 -6.19
N MET A 639 -26.41 -1.38 -5.51
CA MET A 639 -25.76 -0.85 -4.31
C MET A 639 -25.10 0.51 -4.57
N TYR A 640 -24.32 0.61 -5.64
CA TYR A 640 -23.67 1.86 -6.03
C TYR A 640 -24.67 2.99 -6.32
N ARG A 641 -25.79 2.68 -6.99
CA ARG A 641 -26.88 3.65 -7.18
C ARG A 641 -27.52 4.08 -5.85
N HIS A 642 -27.71 3.15 -4.94
CA HIS A 642 -28.18 3.44 -3.59
C HIS A 642 -27.21 4.34 -2.84
N LYS A 643 -25.90 4.02 -2.89
CA LYS A 643 -24.82 4.83 -2.28
C LYS A 643 -24.82 6.27 -2.80
N ARG A 644 -25.02 6.46 -4.10
CA ARG A 644 -25.11 7.81 -4.69
C ARG A 644 -26.34 8.59 -4.26
N ARG A 645 -27.47 7.93 -3.99
CA ARG A 645 -28.68 8.58 -3.48
C ARG A 645 -28.56 9.00 -2.01
N MET A 646 -27.82 8.24 -1.23
CA MET A 646 -27.56 8.54 0.19
C MET A 646 -26.57 9.70 0.37
N LYS A 647 -25.76 10.02 -0.63
CA LYS A 647 -24.81 11.14 -0.63
C LYS A 647 -25.41 12.47 -1.12
N ARG A 648 -26.65 12.45 -1.64
CA ARG A 648 -27.44 13.63 -2.02
C ARG A 648 -28.39 14.03 -0.89
#